data_30d9a3b695e2119439a21f9077d6fffc
#
_entry.id   30d9a3b695e2119439a21f9077d6fffc
#
_cell.length_a   1.000
_cell.length_b   1.000
_cell.length_c   1.000
_cell.angle_alpha   90.00
_cell.angle_beta   90.00
_cell.angle_gamma   90.00
#
_symmetry.space_group_name_H-M   'P 1'
#
loop_
_entity.id
_entity.type
_entity.pdbx_description
1 polymer ?
#
loop_
_entity_poly.entity_id
_entity_poly.type
_entity_poly.pdbx_seq_one_letter_code
_entity_poly.pdbx_strand_id
1 'polypeptide(L)'
;MNTKIEVCIKEEETTTCKGSILEKMVAQVLTCQQYEVTQTVRVTGIEIDVLAQHKFTGQTILVECKAWDSALPADVITKLLGNGLLKGIKICWLVTTGGLSKDAEGIRIEWENAKREGLVFFTQNRIIDLLADSHLIKSVDIICEPLKDRFTMGSEALLMLTSAGMYWIVPVTDSEVGLSSSVLAFDATTGRRIVSTDQLNELKTRKNSFSSFQWLGEEPVDTKISEGLKEEYNNIVPVISGDDWTDYRPARPEDFVGRKKILSNIFEFWENVNRGSSNTRLFSIKAPSGMGKSSVVLKAVSIASNNRKYSKKFFVFAVDVRTAVSSRYAEMALKACFDSADEHGFTDVTQRNVTSTTINQFLHNESIQKTLSYLKEQGKTIVIIFDQFEELFSKKELYPLFDSVKSLCNEVDALQGQLVLGFAWKTDLTIPVEHPAYYLWSNLADRRKEFELQQFKPSEIKSAIGLFGKQLQEPVNPILANYLTKQCQGYPWLLKKLCIHVFKLIHEGSSQEYVIGQRLNIVDLFERDISELTPDQHACILEIAKASPADYFAIAEIYGSDMVQALINARVVIRRASKLTLYWDIFRDYVLNHVTPELLLDYIPQLQFGSDIRAFACLLEHGDMTSAELSKQLSVSPATVDNIMIDAVMFGVAQKNNNTIHLIPESKEDLVLQLQTLFKKHVIYSELKQRGVESFDYVYFQKIFQSSYNDVNIKEKTKEMYCSKLYGWLLRLGLLEEVKGRVTIVSTANPKTVFLNTQRTPRRGKYQWGNTNLFWGQSSPDKVIDAYNRIVSEGIGYGDLKSQGYRNAIEALVAAGAITKYGDAFVIRCSLEQVFKNIKETETIKFAQKKMEELPEIKSESMGILLEEQFSRKWTPASQKRYGNAIIRWVKYLNGLTQM
;
A
#
# COMPACT_ATOMS: atom_id res chain seq x y z
N MET A 1 -6.78 -14.40 43.39
CA MET A 1 -6.30 -13.38 42.43
C MET A 1 -5.14 -13.97 41.69
N ASN A 2 -5.09 -13.83 40.36
CA ASN A 2 -3.91 -14.25 39.62
C ASN A 2 -2.73 -13.34 39.96
N THR A 3 -1.53 -13.89 39.96
CA THR A 3 -0.34 -13.12 40.34
C THR A 3 0.70 -13.13 39.24
N LYS A 4 1.35 -11.98 39.03
CA LYS A 4 2.44 -11.78 38.06
C LYS A 4 3.64 -11.20 38.83
N ILE A 5 4.85 -11.47 38.33
CA ILE A 5 6.09 -10.92 38.91
C ILE A 5 6.86 -10.18 37.80
N GLU A 6 7.34 -8.98 38.10
CA GLU A 6 8.20 -8.20 37.23
C GLU A 6 9.36 -7.57 38.00
N VAL A 7 10.54 -7.54 37.35
CA VAL A 7 11.66 -6.76 37.90
C VAL A 7 11.63 -5.36 37.24
N CYS A 8 11.40 -4.36 38.07
CA CYS A 8 11.16 -2.99 37.66
C CYS A 8 12.34 -2.08 37.99
N ILE A 9 12.82 -1.37 36.96
CA ILE A 9 13.97 -0.45 37.04
C ILE A 9 13.54 0.96 36.65
N LYS A 10 14.31 1.96 37.10
CA LYS A 10 14.14 3.35 36.66
C LYS A 10 14.54 3.47 35.18
N GLU A 11 14.09 4.52 34.51
CA GLU A 11 14.36 4.75 33.08
C GLU A 11 15.85 4.90 32.76
N GLU A 12 16.60 5.43 33.71
CA GLU A 12 18.05 5.66 33.62
C GLU A 12 18.88 4.40 33.94
N GLU A 13 18.29 3.34 34.50
CA GLU A 13 18.97 2.10 34.84
C GLU A 13 19.07 1.13 33.65
N THR A 14 20.16 0.37 33.61
CA THR A 14 20.43 -0.61 32.54
C THR A 14 19.77 -1.95 32.81
N THR A 15 19.64 -2.76 31.75
CA THR A 15 19.12 -4.14 31.84
C THR A 15 19.96 -5.03 32.78
N THR A 16 21.22 -4.71 32.98
CA THR A 16 22.10 -5.39 33.95
C THR A 16 21.59 -5.23 35.36
N CYS A 17 20.96 -4.09 35.70
CA CYS A 17 20.31 -3.89 37.02
C CYS A 17 19.15 -4.85 37.22
N LYS A 18 18.35 -5.16 36.17
CA LYS A 18 17.25 -6.14 36.30
C LYS A 18 17.78 -7.52 36.73
N GLY A 19 18.85 -7.99 36.14
CA GLY A 19 19.49 -9.26 36.50
C GLY A 19 19.93 -9.25 37.95
N SER A 20 20.67 -8.21 38.37
CA SER A 20 21.17 -8.09 39.75
C SER A 20 20.07 -8.03 40.83
N ILE A 21 18.91 -7.43 40.53
CA ILE A 21 17.76 -7.40 41.47
C ILE A 21 17.22 -8.82 41.63
N LEU A 22 17.04 -9.58 40.55
CA LEU A 22 16.54 -10.96 40.61
C LEU A 22 17.55 -11.88 41.33
N GLU A 23 18.83 -11.77 41.02
CA GLU A 23 19.91 -12.53 41.71
C GLU A 23 19.92 -12.29 43.24
N LYS A 24 19.79 -11.03 43.66
CA LYS A 24 19.72 -10.66 45.07
C LYS A 24 18.50 -11.27 45.76
N MET A 25 17.36 -11.24 45.11
CA MET A 25 16.13 -11.85 45.61
C MET A 25 16.30 -13.36 45.74
N VAL A 26 16.85 -14.03 44.77
CA VAL A 26 17.12 -15.49 44.80
C VAL A 26 18.12 -15.82 45.92
N ALA A 27 19.16 -14.99 46.11
CA ALA A 27 20.11 -15.17 47.19
C ALA A 27 19.47 -15.07 48.56
N GLN A 28 18.52 -14.14 48.76
CA GLN A 28 17.74 -14.04 50.02
C GLN A 28 16.92 -15.29 50.25
N VAL A 29 16.21 -15.80 49.25
CA VAL A 29 15.44 -17.05 49.36
C VAL A 29 16.34 -18.21 49.79
N LEU A 30 17.47 -18.38 49.11
CA LEU A 30 18.42 -19.46 49.40
C LEU A 30 19.02 -19.35 50.81
N THR A 31 19.29 -18.12 51.23
CA THR A 31 19.77 -17.87 52.60
C THR A 31 18.72 -18.27 53.64
N CYS A 32 17.43 -17.95 53.41
CA CYS A 32 16.34 -18.43 54.28
C CYS A 32 16.24 -19.97 54.33
N GLN A 33 16.58 -20.62 53.22
CA GLN A 33 16.59 -22.07 53.09
C GLN A 33 17.92 -22.73 53.53
N GLN A 34 18.72 -22.03 54.30
CA GLN A 34 19.99 -22.52 54.88
C GLN A 34 21.10 -22.81 53.90
N TYR A 35 21.13 -22.11 52.73
CA TYR A 35 22.26 -22.13 51.82
C TYR A 35 23.25 -21.03 52.14
N GLU A 36 24.53 -21.32 51.96
CA GLU A 36 25.58 -20.31 51.87
C GLU A 36 25.70 -19.88 50.39
N VAL A 37 25.51 -18.58 50.12
CA VAL A 37 25.33 -18.08 48.76
C VAL A 37 26.53 -17.24 48.33
N THR A 38 27.01 -17.50 47.12
CA THR A 38 28.01 -16.69 46.39
C THR A 38 27.39 -16.16 45.13
N GLN A 39 27.26 -14.83 45.02
CA GLN A 39 26.70 -14.17 43.86
C GLN A 39 27.78 -13.85 42.83
N THR A 40 27.42 -13.88 41.51
CA THR A 40 28.24 -13.48 40.38
C THR A 40 29.66 -14.04 40.40
N VAL A 41 29.80 -15.34 40.25
CA VAL A 41 31.10 -16.01 40.14
C VAL A 41 31.58 -15.98 38.69
N ARG A 42 32.58 -15.15 38.40
CA ARG A 42 33.28 -15.14 37.12
C ARG A 42 34.48 -16.02 37.14
N VAL A 43 34.45 -17.10 36.35
CA VAL A 43 35.60 -17.97 36.07
C VAL A 43 35.87 -17.88 34.59
N THR A 44 37.11 -18.00 34.18
CA THR A 44 37.51 -17.87 32.76
C THR A 44 36.56 -18.65 31.82
N GLY A 45 35.79 -17.93 31.03
CA GLY A 45 34.84 -18.49 30.06
C GLY A 45 33.44 -18.85 30.59
N ILE A 46 33.16 -18.70 31.87
CA ILE A 46 31.85 -19.04 32.50
C ILE A 46 31.46 -17.94 33.49
N GLU A 47 30.26 -17.39 33.30
CA GLU A 47 29.61 -16.51 34.24
C GLU A 47 28.46 -17.28 34.91
N ILE A 48 28.41 -17.28 36.23
CA ILE A 48 27.43 -17.95 37.08
C ILE A 48 26.75 -16.88 37.89
N ASP A 49 25.41 -16.79 37.79
CA ASP A 49 24.65 -15.75 38.46
C ASP A 49 24.64 -15.99 39.97
N VAL A 50 24.29 -17.20 40.43
CA VAL A 50 24.32 -17.60 41.83
C VAL A 50 24.83 -19.03 42.01
N LEU A 51 25.77 -19.19 42.93
CA LEU A 51 26.26 -20.49 43.38
C LEU A 51 25.91 -20.62 44.88
N ALA A 52 25.25 -21.69 45.28
CA ALA A 52 24.86 -21.87 46.66
C ALA A 52 25.16 -23.27 47.16
N GLN A 53 25.63 -23.37 48.41
CA GLN A 53 25.92 -24.64 49.07
C GLN A 53 25.06 -24.78 50.32
N HIS A 54 24.33 -25.88 50.43
CA HIS A 54 23.49 -26.13 51.60
C HIS A 54 24.35 -26.44 52.82
N LYS A 55 24.12 -25.68 53.93
CA LYS A 55 24.99 -25.71 55.12
C LYS A 55 25.08 -27.07 55.82
N PHE A 56 23.99 -27.87 55.78
CA PHE A 56 23.95 -29.17 56.47
C PHE A 56 24.30 -30.36 55.56
N THR A 57 23.85 -30.32 54.27
CA THR A 57 24.06 -31.46 53.36
C THR A 57 25.31 -31.33 52.51
N GLY A 58 25.89 -30.13 52.44
CA GLY A 58 27.00 -29.83 51.55
C GLY A 58 26.61 -29.81 50.03
N GLN A 59 25.34 -30.03 49.73
CA GLN A 59 24.83 -30.03 48.37
C GLN A 59 24.98 -28.66 47.69
N THR A 60 25.64 -28.64 46.57
CA THR A 60 25.84 -27.40 45.78
C THR A 60 24.80 -27.30 44.68
N ILE A 61 24.23 -26.15 44.50
CA ILE A 61 23.32 -25.80 43.41
C ILE A 61 23.86 -24.65 42.61
N LEU A 62 23.62 -24.69 41.28
CA LEU A 62 23.93 -23.64 40.32
C LEU A 62 22.63 -22.99 39.91
N VAL A 63 22.54 -21.67 39.98
CA VAL A 63 21.32 -20.94 39.65
C VAL A 63 21.62 -19.94 38.52
N GLU A 64 20.81 -19.98 37.48
CA GLU A 64 20.77 -19.02 36.38
C GLU A 64 19.52 -18.17 36.55
N CYS A 65 19.67 -16.85 36.59
CA CYS A 65 18.59 -15.89 36.83
C CYS A 65 18.34 -15.06 35.57
N LYS A 66 17.12 -15.05 35.05
CA LYS A 66 16.73 -14.29 33.87
C LYS A 66 15.53 -13.40 34.14
N ALA A 67 15.80 -12.12 34.38
CA ALA A 67 14.77 -11.08 34.55
C ALA A 67 14.28 -10.55 33.21
N TRP A 68 13.65 -11.41 32.40
CA TRP A 68 13.20 -11.10 31.06
C TRP A 68 11.69 -10.89 31.02
N ASP A 69 11.25 -9.95 30.18
CA ASP A 69 9.83 -9.69 29.90
C ASP A 69 9.32 -10.56 28.74
N SER A 70 10.23 -11.20 28.00
CA SER A 70 9.93 -12.10 26.87
C SER A 70 10.15 -13.57 27.23
N ALA A 71 9.60 -14.46 26.40
CA ALA A 71 9.76 -15.91 26.55
C ALA A 71 11.23 -16.33 26.41
N LEU A 72 11.70 -17.14 27.35
CA LEU A 72 13.07 -17.62 27.43
C LEU A 72 13.33 -18.72 26.41
N PRO A 73 14.39 -18.63 25.59
CA PRO A 73 14.70 -19.62 24.57
C PRO A 73 15.42 -20.85 25.17
N ALA A 74 15.39 -21.97 24.44
CA ALA A 74 15.91 -23.26 24.88
C ALA A 74 17.43 -23.33 25.08
N ASP A 75 18.18 -22.47 24.41
CA ASP A 75 19.65 -22.41 24.51
C ASP A 75 20.12 -22.00 25.90
N VAL A 76 19.35 -21.21 26.65
CA VAL A 76 19.67 -20.87 28.04
C VAL A 76 19.68 -22.12 28.92
N ILE A 77 18.73 -23.04 28.72
CA ILE A 77 18.65 -24.29 29.46
C ILE A 77 19.85 -25.18 29.16
N THR A 78 20.19 -25.30 27.87
CA THR A 78 21.35 -26.11 27.46
C THR A 78 22.67 -25.54 27.95
N LYS A 79 22.79 -24.19 27.98
CA LYS A 79 23.97 -23.51 28.56
C LYS A 79 24.07 -23.74 30.05
N LEU A 80 22.96 -23.64 30.78
CA LEU A 80 22.92 -23.89 32.23
C LEU A 80 23.36 -25.33 32.59
N LEU A 81 22.79 -26.31 31.87
CA LEU A 81 23.17 -27.73 32.07
C LEU A 81 24.63 -27.98 31.69
N GLY A 82 25.13 -27.36 30.61
CA GLY A 82 26.55 -27.43 30.22
C GLY A 82 27.46 -26.85 31.31
N ASN A 83 27.12 -25.72 31.90
CA ASN A 83 27.87 -25.10 32.99
C ASN A 83 27.87 -25.99 34.25
N GLY A 84 26.71 -26.60 34.59
CA GLY A 84 26.60 -27.56 35.68
C GLY A 84 27.51 -28.77 35.50
N LEU A 85 27.49 -29.35 34.30
CA LEU A 85 28.34 -30.50 33.97
C LEU A 85 29.84 -30.16 34.05
N LEU A 86 30.27 -29.04 33.52
CA LEU A 86 31.66 -28.57 33.56
C LEU A 86 32.17 -28.33 34.98
N LYS A 87 31.28 -27.93 35.90
CA LYS A 87 31.59 -27.69 37.32
C LYS A 87 31.36 -28.89 38.24
N GLY A 88 30.85 -30.00 37.69
CA GLY A 88 30.51 -31.17 38.48
C GLY A 88 29.32 -30.95 39.41
N ILE A 89 28.49 -29.93 39.19
CA ILE A 89 27.30 -29.59 39.95
C ILE A 89 26.11 -30.34 39.39
N LYS A 90 25.43 -31.12 40.24
CA LYS A 90 24.33 -31.99 39.75
C LYS A 90 22.97 -31.29 39.73
N ILE A 91 22.81 -30.20 40.49
CA ILE A 91 21.53 -29.51 40.59
C ILE A 91 21.67 -28.10 40.02
N CYS A 92 20.86 -27.83 39.02
CA CYS A 92 20.75 -26.53 38.36
C CYS A 92 19.34 -25.94 38.53
N TRP A 93 19.25 -24.71 38.90
CA TRP A 93 17.99 -23.97 38.98
C TRP A 93 17.93 -22.91 37.91
N LEU A 94 16.84 -22.88 37.17
CA LEU A 94 16.53 -21.80 36.24
C LEU A 94 15.42 -20.95 36.85
N VAL A 95 15.74 -19.71 37.18
CA VAL A 95 14.80 -18.73 37.74
C VAL A 95 14.51 -17.66 36.71
N THR A 96 13.27 -17.52 36.29
CA THR A 96 12.89 -16.54 35.28
C THR A 96 11.57 -15.85 35.57
N THR A 97 11.53 -14.52 35.41
CA THR A 97 10.30 -13.74 35.51
C THR A 97 9.49 -13.76 34.19
N GLY A 98 10.11 -14.16 33.10
CA GLY A 98 9.44 -14.39 31.79
C GLY A 98 8.89 -15.80 31.63
N GLY A 99 8.04 -16.02 30.66
CA GLY A 99 7.61 -17.37 30.24
C GLY A 99 8.70 -18.16 29.53
N LEU A 100 8.45 -19.43 29.24
CA LEU A 100 9.30 -20.26 28.41
C LEU A 100 8.84 -20.24 26.95
N SER A 101 9.78 -20.28 25.99
CA SER A 101 9.43 -20.50 24.57
C SER A 101 8.86 -21.90 24.36
N LYS A 102 8.23 -22.15 23.22
CA LYS A 102 7.70 -23.50 22.89
C LYS A 102 8.77 -24.59 23.01
N ASP A 103 9.97 -24.31 22.55
CA ASP A 103 11.08 -25.26 22.59
C ASP A 103 11.61 -25.45 24.02
N ALA A 104 11.72 -24.36 24.79
CA ALA A 104 12.10 -24.42 26.20
C ALA A 104 11.06 -25.16 27.03
N GLU A 105 9.78 -24.92 26.78
CA GLU A 105 8.67 -25.61 27.42
C GLU A 105 8.66 -27.11 27.06
N GLY A 106 8.95 -27.45 25.82
CA GLY A 106 9.14 -28.83 25.37
C GLY A 106 10.22 -29.55 26.18
N ILE A 107 11.40 -28.91 26.35
CA ILE A 107 12.50 -29.45 27.17
C ILE A 107 12.05 -29.64 28.61
N ARG A 108 11.34 -28.67 29.21
CA ARG A 108 10.82 -28.77 30.59
C ARG A 108 9.90 -29.96 30.73
N ILE A 109 8.92 -30.12 29.85
CA ILE A 109 7.96 -31.23 29.88
C ILE A 109 8.66 -32.58 29.69
N GLU A 110 9.58 -32.70 28.76
CA GLU A 110 10.35 -33.92 28.57
C GLU A 110 11.22 -34.28 29.81
N TRP A 111 11.84 -33.26 30.44
CA TRP A 111 12.64 -33.44 31.64
C TRP A 111 11.81 -33.93 32.81
N GLU A 112 10.64 -33.30 33.01
CA GLU A 112 9.71 -33.68 34.10
C GLU A 112 9.09 -35.07 33.85
N ASN A 113 8.66 -35.37 32.64
CA ASN A 113 8.10 -36.67 32.26
C ASN A 113 9.08 -37.82 32.41
N ALA A 114 10.34 -37.54 32.09
CA ALA A 114 11.42 -38.54 32.27
C ALA A 114 11.86 -38.69 33.73
N LYS A 115 11.24 -37.95 34.68
CA LYS A 115 11.61 -37.89 36.11
C LYS A 115 13.11 -37.70 36.33
N ARG A 116 13.73 -36.88 35.48
CA ARG A 116 15.16 -36.60 35.59
C ARG A 116 15.38 -35.59 36.73
N GLU A 117 16.29 -35.95 37.59
CA GLU A 117 16.76 -35.06 38.67
C GLU A 117 17.80 -34.07 38.13
N GLY A 118 17.99 -32.96 38.81
CA GLY A 118 19.10 -32.04 38.57
C GLY A 118 18.73 -30.74 37.86
N LEU A 119 17.54 -30.58 37.30
CA LEU A 119 17.10 -29.30 36.72
C LEU A 119 15.75 -28.92 37.32
N VAL A 120 15.68 -27.73 37.90
CA VAL A 120 14.46 -27.20 38.53
C VAL A 120 14.12 -25.84 37.91
N PHE A 121 12.86 -25.68 37.51
CA PHE A 121 12.36 -24.46 36.93
C PHE A 121 11.55 -23.66 37.97
N PHE A 122 11.92 -22.40 38.15
CA PHE A 122 11.17 -21.43 38.90
C PHE A 122 10.66 -20.36 37.95
N THR A 123 9.43 -20.52 37.47
CA THR A 123 8.73 -19.55 36.64
C THR A 123 7.83 -18.67 37.50
N GLN A 124 7.19 -17.65 36.98
CA GLN A 124 6.46 -16.59 37.66
C GLN A 124 5.74 -17.02 38.93
N ASN A 125 4.73 -17.87 38.87
CA ASN A 125 3.94 -18.25 40.03
C ASN A 125 4.78 -19.01 41.05
N ARG A 126 5.65 -19.91 40.60
CA ARG A 126 6.51 -20.70 41.48
C ARG A 126 7.55 -19.84 42.22
N ILE A 127 7.97 -18.71 41.65
CA ILE A 127 8.81 -17.74 42.35
C ILE A 127 8.01 -17.06 43.48
N ILE A 128 6.77 -16.68 43.20
CA ILE A 128 5.89 -16.04 44.19
C ILE A 128 5.59 -16.99 45.36
N ASP A 129 5.26 -18.25 45.05
CA ASP A 129 5.06 -19.30 46.06
C ASP A 129 6.31 -19.49 46.90
N LEU A 130 7.48 -19.57 46.27
CA LEU A 130 8.76 -19.73 46.97
C LEU A 130 9.07 -18.53 47.90
N LEU A 131 8.76 -17.30 47.48
CA LEU A 131 8.91 -16.11 48.30
C LEU A 131 7.93 -16.10 49.50
N ALA A 132 6.71 -16.55 49.30
CA ALA A 132 5.71 -16.66 50.35
C ALA A 132 6.06 -17.76 51.36
N ASP A 133 6.47 -18.94 50.90
CA ASP A 133 6.92 -20.07 51.73
C ASP A 133 8.18 -19.72 52.54
N SER A 134 9.05 -18.87 51.96
CA SER A 134 10.24 -18.36 52.65
C SER A 134 9.93 -17.18 53.59
N HIS A 135 8.66 -16.83 53.78
CA HIS A 135 8.18 -15.69 54.58
C HIS A 135 8.78 -14.33 54.19
N LEU A 136 9.25 -14.18 52.97
CA LEU A 136 9.80 -12.93 52.43
C LEU A 136 8.69 -11.97 51.99
N ILE A 137 7.52 -12.49 51.59
CA ILE A 137 6.34 -11.71 51.25
C ILE A 137 5.08 -12.26 51.93
N LYS A 138 4.09 -11.42 52.08
CA LYS A 138 2.72 -11.82 52.44
C LYS A 138 1.92 -12.06 51.16
N SER A 139 1.01 -13.05 51.20
CA SER A 139 0.09 -13.30 50.06
C SER A 139 -0.80 -12.09 49.79
N VAL A 140 -0.99 -11.75 48.57
CA VAL A 140 -1.82 -10.63 48.14
C VAL A 140 -3.29 -10.82 48.55
N ASP A 141 -3.79 -12.06 48.56
CA ASP A 141 -5.17 -12.36 48.93
C ASP A 141 -5.42 -11.99 50.39
N ILE A 142 -4.45 -12.25 51.30
CA ILE A 142 -4.51 -11.86 52.72
C ILE A 142 -4.47 -10.33 52.85
N ILE A 143 -3.62 -9.67 52.05
CA ILE A 143 -3.47 -8.20 52.12
C ILE A 143 -4.75 -7.50 51.63
N CYS A 144 -5.40 -8.03 50.62
CA CYS A 144 -6.57 -7.42 50.00
C CYS A 144 -7.88 -7.74 50.75
N GLU A 145 -7.93 -8.80 51.57
CA GLU A 145 -9.15 -9.23 52.25
C GLU A 145 -9.87 -8.09 53.01
N PRO A 146 -9.19 -7.24 53.77
CA PRO A 146 -9.84 -6.16 54.53
C PRO A 146 -10.36 -5.02 53.65
N LEU A 147 -10.03 -5.01 52.38
CA LEU A 147 -10.35 -3.93 51.43
C LEU A 147 -11.46 -4.30 50.45
N LYS A 148 -11.93 -5.54 50.46
CA LYS A 148 -12.98 -6.04 49.53
C LYS A 148 -14.32 -5.33 49.66
N ASP A 149 -14.64 -4.84 50.86
CA ASP A 149 -15.87 -4.08 51.11
C ASP A 149 -15.79 -2.65 50.52
N ARG A 150 -14.59 -2.18 50.30
CA ARG A 150 -14.34 -0.78 49.88
C ARG A 150 -13.95 -0.67 48.41
N PHE A 151 -13.31 -1.69 47.86
CA PHE A 151 -12.81 -1.68 46.47
C PHE A 151 -13.17 -2.98 45.78
N THR A 152 -13.58 -2.86 44.50
CA THR A 152 -13.64 -4.01 43.60
C THR A 152 -12.25 -4.27 43.06
N MET A 153 -11.63 -5.37 43.47
CA MET A 153 -10.28 -5.72 43.04
C MET A 153 -10.27 -6.30 41.66
N GLY A 154 -9.23 -6.01 40.89
CA GLY A 154 -8.98 -6.65 39.60
C GLY A 154 -8.63 -8.13 39.72
N SER A 155 -8.62 -8.84 38.64
CA SER A 155 -8.38 -10.29 38.60
C SER A 155 -6.92 -10.69 38.79
N GLU A 156 -5.97 -9.76 38.59
CA GLU A 156 -4.53 -10.01 38.62
C GLU A 156 -3.81 -8.96 39.48
N ALA A 157 -2.80 -9.38 40.24
CA ALA A 157 -1.91 -8.50 40.97
C ALA A 157 -0.45 -8.67 40.50
N LEU A 158 0.32 -7.58 40.53
CA LEU A 158 1.72 -7.58 40.18
C LEU A 158 2.60 -7.54 41.41
N LEU A 159 3.49 -8.51 41.55
CA LEU A 159 4.63 -8.42 42.47
C LEU A 159 5.77 -7.70 41.76
N MET A 160 6.00 -6.46 42.12
CA MET A 160 7.03 -5.61 41.61
C MET A 160 8.32 -5.75 42.41
N LEU A 161 9.39 -6.28 41.76
CA LEU A 161 10.71 -6.37 42.39
C LEU A 161 11.52 -5.15 41.98
N THR A 162 12.06 -4.45 42.94
CA THR A 162 12.89 -3.25 42.73
C THR A 162 14.17 -3.29 43.58
N SER A 163 15.07 -2.36 43.26
CA SER A 163 16.27 -2.15 44.09
C SER A 163 15.96 -1.69 45.54
N ALA A 164 14.76 -1.11 45.74
CA ALA A 164 14.33 -0.58 47.05
C ALA A 164 13.48 -1.58 47.86
N GLY A 165 12.97 -2.66 47.25
CA GLY A 165 12.11 -3.63 47.95
C GLY A 165 11.14 -4.33 46.98
N MET A 166 10.22 -5.07 47.57
CA MET A 166 9.16 -5.82 46.88
C MET A 166 7.80 -5.20 47.21
N TYR A 167 7.00 -5.00 46.17
CA TYR A 167 5.72 -4.30 46.31
C TYR A 167 4.61 -5.04 45.56
N TRP A 168 3.46 -5.20 46.19
CA TRP A 168 2.26 -5.65 45.53
C TRP A 168 1.54 -4.45 44.93
N ILE A 169 1.25 -4.52 43.64
CA ILE A 169 0.45 -3.54 42.91
C ILE A 169 -0.85 -4.23 42.50
N VAL A 170 -1.95 -3.75 43.06
CA VAL A 170 -3.26 -4.39 42.94
C VAL A 170 -4.20 -3.46 42.19
N PRO A 171 -4.70 -3.87 41.03
CA PRO A 171 -5.63 -3.05 40.26
C PRO A 171 -6.99 -2.97 40.93
N VAL A 172 -7.61 -1.80 40.82
CA VAL A 172 -8.98 -1.53 41.24
C VAL A 172 -9.86 -1.42 40.03
N THR A 173 -10.98 -2.12 40.00
CA THR A 173 -11.91 -2.19 38.92
C THR A 173 -13.10 -1.26 39.17
N ASP A 174 -13.42 -0.44 38.16
CA ASP A 174 -14.65 0.34 38.16
C ASP A 174 -15.85 -0.58 37.95
N SER A 175 -16.84 -0.53 38.87
CA SER A 175 -18.00 -1.42 38.88
C SER A 175 -19.00 -1.12 37.75
N GLU A 176 -19.02 0.11 37.23
CA GLU A 176 -19.97 0.49 36.15
C GLU A 176 -19.44 0.12 34.77
N VAL A 177 -18.16 0.34 34.54
CA VAL A 177 -17.51 0.07 33.24
C VAL A 177 -16.87 -1.31 33.22
N GLY A 178 -16.55 -1.92 34.34
CA GLY A 178 -15.90 -3.22 34.45
C GLY A 178 -14.43 -3.20 33.98
N LEU A 179 -13.76 -2.03 34.04
CA LEU A 179 -12.37 -1.85 33.69
C LEU A 179 -11.54 -1.35 34.86
N SER A 180 -10.31 -1.86 34.96
CA SER A 180 -9.36 -1.36 35.95
C SER A 180 -8.55 -0.20 35.38
N SER A 181 -8.48 0.92 36.10
CA SER A 181 -7.68 2.10 35.69
C SER A 181 -6.82 2.62 36.83
N SER A 182 -7.02 2.11 38.01
CA SER A 182 -6.33 2.54 39.22
C SER A 182 -5.69 1.36 39.92
N VAL A 183 -4.67 1.64 40.72
CA VAL A 183 -3.96 0.61 41.51
C VAL A 183 -3.75 1.04 42.94
N LEU A 184 -3.77 0.08 43.85
CA LEU A 184 -3.30 0.18 45.19
C LEU A 184 -1.90 -0.44 45.29
N ALA A 185 -0.99 0.21 45.98
CA ALA A 185 0.34 -0.31 46.25
C ALA A 185 0.52 -0.73 47.69
N PHE A 186 1.18 -1.86 47.91
CA PHE A 186 1.49 -2.38 49.25
C PHE A 186 2.96 -2.81 49.32
N ASP A 187 3.61 -2.57 50.44
CA ASP A 187 4.86 -3.23 50.74
C ASP A 187 4.61 -4.74 50.89
N ALA A 188 5.23 -5.55 50.02
CA ALA A 188 4.94 -6.98 49.97
C ALA A 188 5.40 -7.74 51.23
N THR A 189 6.44 -7.26 51.91
CA THR A 189 7.00 -7.89 53.12
C THR A 189 6.10 -7.64 54.33
N THR A 190 5.68 -6.41 54.54
CA THR A 190 4.88 -6.02 55.68
C THR A 190 3.37 -6.14 55.47
N GLY A 191 2.92 -6.07 54.22
CA GLY A 191 1.51 -5.99 53.85
C GLY A 191 0.91 -4.60 54.04
N ARG A 192 1.69 -3.59 54.41
CA ARG A 192 1.20 -2.23 54.64
C ARG A 192 0.93 -1.51 53.29
N ARG A 193 -0.21 -0.81 53.26
CA ARG A 193 -0.55 0.03 52.10
C ARG A 193 0.40 1.23 52.05
N ILE A 194 0.86 1.54 50.86
CA ILE A 194 1.66 2.72 50.52
C ILE A 194 0.70 3.84 50.18
N VAL A 195 0.73 4.93 50.93
CA VAL A 195 -0.15 6.09 50.76
C VAL A 195 0.62 7.37 50.43
N SER A 196 1.93 7.39 50.69
CA SER A 196 2.79 8.54 50.41
C SER A 196 2.90 8.81 48.93
N THR A 197 2.51 10.03 48.51
CA THR A 197 2.58 10.49 47.13
C THR A 197 3.98 10.35 46.54
N ASP A 198 5.02 10.64 47.32
CA ASP A 198 6.42 10.55 46.85
C ASP A 198 6.82 9.10 46.57
N GLN A 199 6.45 8.17 47.43
CA GLN A 199 6.72 6.75 47.23
C GLN A 199 5.90 6.19 46.08
N LEU A 200 4.64 6.58 45.94
CA LEU A 200 3.80 6.17 44.81
C LEU A 200 4.35 6.69 43.49
N ASN A 201 4.78 7.95 43.42
CA ASN A 201 5.40 8.52 42.22
C ASN A 201 6.74 7.82 41.88
N GLU A 202 7.55 7.50 42.90
CA GLU A 202 8.78 6.73 42.69
C GLU A 202 8.50 5.35 42.08
N LEU A 203 7.49 4.65 42.58
CA LEU A 203 7.09 3.35 42.05
C LEU A 203 6.50 3.48 40.63
N LYS A 204 5.72 4.51 40.39
CA LYS A 204 5.12 4.79 39.05
C LYS A 204 6.15 5.06 37.96
N THR A 205 7.25 5.75 38.29
CA THR A 205 8.33 6.06 37.30
C THR A 205 9.15 4.86 36.90
N ARG A 206 9.00 3.72 37.54
CA ARG A 206 9.68 2.47 37.18
C ARG A 206 8.95 1.81 36.02
N LYS A 207 9.72 1.15 35.13
CA LYS A 207 9.15 0.40 34.00
C LYS A 207 8.39 -0.82 34.53
N ASN A 208 7.06 -0.73 34.60
CA ASN A 208 6.16 -1.79 35.06
C ASN A 208 4.84 -1.80 34.27
N SER A 209 4.09 -2.89 34.38
CA SER A 209 2.83 -3.08 33.66
C SER A 209 1.74 -2.06 33.99
N PHE A 210 1.82 -1.41 35.17
CA PHE A 210 0.81 -0.47 35.65
C PHE A 210 1.26 0.99 35.64
N SER A 211 2.34 1.33 34.95
CA SER A 211 2.87 2.69 34.90
C SER A 211 1.85 3.73 34.37
N SER A 212 0.91 3.32 33.53
CA SER A 212 -0.16 4.19 33.01
C SER A 212 -1.40 4.30 33.90
N PHE A 213 -1.48 3.52 34.98
CA PHE A 213 -2.61 3.55 35.89
C PHE A 213 -2.53 4.73 36.86
N GLN A 214 -3.69 5.09 37.46
CA GLN A 214 -3.72 6.03 38.58
C GLN A 214 -3.32 5.31 39.86
N TRP A 215 -2.28 5.79 40.51
CA TRP A 215 -1.81 5.24 41.80
C TRP A 215 -2.48 5.93 42.96
N LEU A 216 -3.24 5.17 43.75
CA LEU A 216 -4.13 5.70 44.78
C LEU A 216 -3.42 5.84 46.11
N GLY A 217 -3.37 7.08 46.64
CA GLY A 217 -2.93 7.42 47.96
C GLY A 217 -4.04 7.29 49.04
N GLU A 218 -4.14 8.26 49.93
CA GLU A 218 -5.12 8.26 51.07
C GLU A 218 -6.53 8.70 50.66
N GLU A 219 -6.71 9.42 49.55
CA GLU A 219 -8.01 9.99 49.20
C GLU A 219 -9.00 8.99 48.57
N PRO A 220 -10.32 9.19 48.80
CA PRO A 220 -11.34 8.28 48.28
C PRO A 220 -11.46 8.34 46.76
N VAL A 221 -11.69 7.20 46.16
CA VAL A 221 -11.69 6.85 44.76
C VAL A 221 -12.92 7.39 43.99
N ASP A 222 -13.82 8.17 44.58
CA ASP A 222 -15.23 8.02 44.35
C ASP A 222 -15.87 8.56 43.12
N THR A 223 -15.32 9.40 42.30
CA THR A 223 -16.11 9.92 41.11
C THR A 223 -15.27 10.19 39.88
N LYS A 224 -14.06 10.64 40.03
CA LYS A 224 -13.23 11.04 38.88
C LYS A 224 -12.72 9.89 38.01
N ILE A 225 -12.64 8.67 38.60
CA ILE A 225 -12.13 7.49 37.86
C ILE A 225 -13.20 6.96 36.91
N SER A 226 -14.46 6.85 37.39
CA SER A 226 -15.58 6.39 36.58
C SER A 226 -15.90 7.34 35.43
N GLU A 227 -15.79 8.66 35.66
CA GLU A 227 -15.98 9.65 34.63
C GLU A 227 -14.91 9.53 33.51
N GLY A 228 -13.64 9.44 33.86
CA GLY A 228 -12.54 9.29 32.90
C GLY A 228 -12.65 8.00 32.11
N LEU A 229 -13.00 6.88 32.71
CA LEU A 229 -13.21 5.61 32.03
C LEU A 229 -14.41 5.64 31.07
N LYS A 230 -15.52 6.26 31.50
CA LYS A 230 -16.69 6.47 30.64
C LYS A 230 -16.35 7.32 29.43
N GLU A 231 -15.59 8.38 29.63
CA GLU A 231 -15.15 9.23 28.53
C GLU A 231 -14.24 8.46 27.54
N GLU A 232 -13.26 7.71 28.03
CA GLU A 232 -12.41 6.87 27.19
C GLU A 232 -13.21 5.81 26.43
N TYR A 233 -14.17 5.13 27.09
CA TYR A 233 -15.04 4.13 26.46
C TYR A 233 -15.94 4.76 25.38
N ASN A 234 -16.47 5.96 25.62
CA ASN A 234 -17.28 6.68 24.66
C ASN A 234 -16.49 7.15 23.41
N ASN A 235 -15.17 7.14 23.47
CA ASN A 235 -14.29 7.38 22.31
C ASN A 235 -14.06 6.12 21.47
N ILE A 236 -14.61 4.95 21.84
CA ILE A 236 -14.64 3.79 20.96
C ILE A 236 -15.74 3.97 19.92
N VAL A 237 -15.37 4.50 18.78
CA VAL A 237 -16.30 4.80 17.69
C VAL A 237 -16.16 3.78 16.57
N PRO A 238 -17.25 3.12 16.18
CA PRO A 238 -17.23 2.27 14.99
C PRO A 238 -16.86 3.07 13.73
N VAL A 239 -16.30 2.42 12.74
CA VAL A 239 -16.08 3.01 11.43
C VAL A 239 -17.42 3.39 10.82
N ILE A 240 -17.59 4.65 10.45
CA ILE A 240 -18.85 5.22 9.95
C ILE A 240 -18.72 5.55 8.46
N SER A 241 -19.72 5.20 7.68
CA SER A 241 -19.85 5.60 6.27
C SER A 241 -20.25 7.06 6.10
N GLY A 242 -20.14 7.56 4.88
CA GLY A 242 -20.73 8.85 4.52
C GLY A 242 -22.24 8.86 4.66
N ASP A 243 -22.83 10.04 4.91
CA ASP A 243 -24.27 10.23 5.02
C ASP A 243 -24.96 10.09 3.66
N ASP A 244 -24.31 10.59 2.63
CA ASP A 244 -24.75 10.49 1.25
C ASP A 244 -23.59 10.23 0.29
N TRP A 245 -23.89 10.17 -1.00
CA TRP A 245 -22.92 9.87 -2.03
C TRP A 245 -21.83 10.95 -2.17
N THR A 246 -22.11 12.21 -1.87
CA THR A 246 -21.16 13.33 -1.98
C THR A 246 -20.23 13.46 -0.77
N ASP A 247 -20.45 12.68 0.27
CA ASP A 247 -19.63 12.67 1.47
C ASP A 247 -18.27 12.00 1.20
N TYR A 248 -17.20 12.61 1.65
CA TYR A 248 -15.82 12.10 1.50
C TYR A 248 -15.47 10.97 2.47
N ARG A 249 -16.28 10.71 3.50
CA ARG A 249 -16.14 9.54 4.36
C ARG A 249 -16.21 8.23 3.53
N PRO A 250 -15.84 7.07 4.10
CA PRO A 250 -15.92 5.79 3.41
C PRO A 250 -17.28 5.57 2.74
N ALA A 251 -17.27 4.97 1.55
CA ALA A 251 -18.49 4.71 0.80
C ALA A 251 -19.48 3.83 1.60
N ARG A 252 -20.76 4.18 1.52
CA ARG A 252 -21.82 3.34 2.08
C ARG A 252 -21.82 1.96 1.43
N PRO A 253 -22.23 0.91 2.14
CA PRO A 253 -22.27 -0.45 1.58
C PRO A 253 -23.05 -0.58 0.27
N GLU A 254 -24.11 0.21 0.07
CA GLU A 254 -24.90 0.26 -1.17
C GLU A 254 -24.17 0.94 -2.33
N ASP A 255 -23.33 1.92 -2.05
CA ASP A 255 -22.53 2.64 -3.04
C ASP A 255 -21.17 1.97 -3.34
N PHE A 256 -20.89 0.87 -2.66
CA PHE A 256 -19.63 0.15 -2.78
C PHE A 256 -19.50 -0.58 -4.13
N VAL A 257 -18.39 -0.35 -4.81
CA VAL A 257 -18.13 -0.92 -6.14
C VAL A 257 -16.93 -1.84 -6.15
N GLY A 258 -17.03 -2.92 -6.89
CA GLY A 258 -15.89 -3.79 -7.19
C GLY A 258 -15.39 -4.64 -6.02
N ARG A 259 -14.10 -4.91 -6.00
CA ARG A 259 -13.39 -5.61 -4.91
C ARG A 259 -13.92 -7.02 -4.56
N LYS A 260 -14.70 -7.67 -5.43
CA LYS A 260 -15.36 -8.96 -5.15
C LYS A 260 -14.36 -10.04 -4.74
N LYS A 261 -13.21 -10.11 -5.42
CA LYS A 261 -12.16 -11.09 -5.12
C LYS A 261 -11.55 -10.88 -3.73
N ILE A 262 -11.27 -9.63 -3.37
CA ILE A 262 -10.70 -9.29 -2.04
C ILE A 262 -11.68 -9.66 -0.93
N LEU A 263 -12.95 -9.27 -1.05
CA LEU A 263 -13.98 -9.64 -0.09
C LEU A 263 -14.14 -11.17 0.01
N SER A 264 -14.17 -11.87 -1.12
CA SER A 264 -14.21 -13.33 -1.13
C SER A 264 -13.04 -13.96 -0.37
N ASN A 265 -11.82 -13.47 -0.59
CA ASN A 265 -10.62 -13.97 0.07
C ASN A 265 -10.62 -13.66 1.59
N ILE A 266 -11.15 -12.50 2.00
CA ILE A 266 -11.30 -12.15 3.42
C ILE A 266 -12.28 -13.11 4.10
N PHE A 267 -13.45 -13.34 3.50
CA PHE A 267 -14.44 -14.27 4.06
C PHE A 267 -13.95 -15.73 4.04
N GLU A 268 -13.22 -16.15 3.02
CA GLU A 268 -12.57 -17.46 2.98
C GLU A 268 -11.56 -17.62 4.12
N PHE A 269 -10.76 -16.60 4.40
CA PHE A 269 -9.85 -16.61 5.55
C PHE A 269 -10.63 -16.75 6.87
N TRP A 270 -11.71 -15.98 7.08
CA TRP A 270 -12.53 -16.09 8.28
C TRP A 270 -13.22 -17.46 8.39
N GLU A 271 -13.69 -18.03 7.28
CA GLU A 271 -14.23 -19.41 7.26
C GLU A 271 -13.15 -20.44 7.66
N ASN A 272 -11.90 -20.27 7.22
CA ASN A 272 -10.80 -21.14 7.59
C ASN A 272 -10.45 -21.02 9.08
N VAL A 273 -10.49 -19.81 9.65
CA VAL A 273 -10.37 -19.61 11.09
C VAL A 273 -11.52 -20.31 11.84
N ASN A 274 -12.75 -20.09 11.41
CA ASN A 274 -13.94 -20.68 12.03
C ASN A 274 -13.88 -22.22 12.07
N ARG A 275 -13.30 -22.83 11.02
CA ARG A 275 -13.11 -24.30 10.92
C ARG A 275 -11.85 -24.80 11.65
N GLY A 276 -11.02 -23.91 12.18
CA GLY A 276 -9.75 -24.27 12.80
C GLY A 276 -8.65 -24.67 11.81
N SER A 277 -8.79 -24.37 10.53
CA SER A 277 -7.80 -24.73 9.48
C SER A 277 -6.80 -23.62 9.18
N SER A 278 -6.92 -22.44 9.79
CA SER A 278 -5.97 -21.36 9.65
C SER A 278 -4.92 -21.39 10.76
N ASN A 279 -3.65 -21.12 10.41
CA ASN A 279 -2.54 -21.06 11.36
C ASN A 279 -2.41 -19.69 12.05
N THR A 280 -3.14 -18.69 11.59
CA THR A 280 -3.15 -17.36 12.20
C THR A 280 -4.56 -16.84 12.42
N ARG A 281 -4.66 -15.89 13.36
CA ARG A 281 -5.88 -15.13 13.69
C ARG A 281 -5.75 -13.66 13.30
N LEU A 282 -4.67 -13.32 12.61
CA LEU A 282 -4.33 -11.93 12.27
C LEU A 282 -4.46 -11.71 10.76
N PHE A 283 -5.00 -10.58 10.35
CA PHE A 283 -4.98 -10.16 8.96
C PHE A 283 -4.79 -8.66 8.80
N SER A 284 -4.39 -8.25 7.60
CA SER A 284 -4.31 -6.83 7.24
C SER A 284 -4.86 -6.54 5.86
N ILE A 285 -5.51 -5.39 5.72
CA ILE A 285 -5.92 -4.80 4.45
C ILE A 285 -4.94 -3.66 4.16
N LYS A 286 -4.08 -3.85 3.17
CA LYS A 286 -2.99 -2.92 2.83
C LYS A 286 -3.31 -2.16 1.55
N ALA A 287 -3.05 -0.89 1.54
CA ALA A 287 -3.06 -0.05 0.34
C ALA A 287 -2.52 1.34 0.64
N PRO A 288 -2.10 2.10 -0.37
CA PRO A 288 -1.91 3.55 -0.26
C PRO A 288 -3.18 4.26 0.21
N SER A 289 -3.05 5.53 0.58
CA SER A 289 -4.19 6.36 0.95
C SER A 289 -5.25 6.43 -0.15
N GLY A 290 -6.51 6.58 0.22
CA GLY A 290 -7.61 6.77 -0.71
C GLY A 290 -8.01 5.54 -1.55
N MET A 291 -7.36 4.39 -1.41
CA MET A 291 -7.67 3.16 -2.16
C MET A 291 -8.93 2.43 -1.68
N GLY A 292 -9.60 2.94 -0.66
CA GLY A 292 -10.88 2.42 -0.17
C GLY A 292 -10.77 1.33 0.88
N LYS A 293 -9.70 1.29 1.69
CA LYS A 293 -9.54 0.35 2.81
C LYS A 293 -10.76 0.35 3.73
N SER A 294 -11.11 1.49 4.28
CA SER A 294 -12.27 1.65 5.19
C SER A 294 -13.60 1.29 4.53
N SER A 295 -13.75 1.55 3.22
CA SER A 295 -14.94 1.13 2.48
C SER A 295 -15.04 -0.40 2.33
N VAL A 296 -13.90 -1.10 2.16
CA VAL A 296 -13.84 -2.58 2.17
C VAL A 296 -14.22 -3.10 3.54
N VAL A 297 -13.70 -2.47 4.61
CA VAL A 297 -14.04 -2.82 6.01
C VAL A 297 -15.55 -2.70 6.23
N LEU A 298 -16.17 -1.57 5.91
CA LEU A 298 -17.62 -1.36 6.04
C LEU A 298 -18.43 -2.34 5.21
N LYS A 299 -18.00 -2.64 3.98
CA LYS A 299 -18.66 -3.63 3.15
C LYS A 299 -18.58 -5.04 3.75
N ALA A 300 -17.44 -5.40 4.35
CA ALA A 300 -17.27 -6.67 5.04
C ALA A 300 -18.18 -6.75 6.28
N VAL A 301 -18.27 -5.68 7.09
CA VAL A 301 -19.22 -5.58 8.20
C VAL A 301 -20.66 -5.79 7.70
N SER A 302 -21.06 -5.07 6.66
CA SER A 302 -22.40 -5.16 6.08
C SER A 302 -22.72 -6.57 5.54
N ILE A 303 -21.75 -7.22 4.86
CA ILE A 303 -21.95 -8.60 4.37
C ILE A 303 -22.05 -9.58 5.55
N ALA A 304 -21.22 -9.42 6.58
CA ALA A 304 -21.28 -10.29 7.75
C ALA A 304 -22.63 -10.19 8.45
N SER A 305 -23.19 -8.99 8.58
CA SER A 305 -24.47 -8.78 9.28
C SER A 305 -25.69 -9.20 8.44
N ASN A 306 -25.69 -8.90 7.12
CA ASN A 306 -26.89 -9.00 6.29
C ASN A 306 -26.96 -10.28 5.44
N ASN A 307 -25.84 -10.99 5.25
CA ASN A 307 -25.85 -12.21 4.43
C ASN A 307 -26.19 -13.43 5.27
N ARG A 308 -27.24 -14.16 4.87
CA ARG A 308 -27.72 -15.38 5.57
C ARG A 308 -26.64 -16.45 5.78
N LYS A 309 -25.64 -16.52 4.92
CA LYS A 309 -24.52 -17.46 5.04
C LYS A 309 -23.59 -17.09 6.18
N TYR A 310 -23.41 -15.80 6.45
CA TYR A 310 -22.38 -15.27 7.32
C TYR A 310 -22.90 -14.72 8.65
N SER A 311 -24.12 -14.17 8.68
CA SER A 311 -24.68 -13.48 9.86
C SER A 311 -24.79 -14.33 11.14
N LYS A 312 -24.91 -15.66 10.97
CA LYS A 312 -24.91 -16.60 12.10
C LYS A 312 -23.51 -17.05 12.52
N LYS A 313 -22.48 -16.80 11.69
CA LYS A 313 -21.12 -17.29 11.89
C LYS A 313 -20.14 -16.22 12.31
N PHE A 314 -20.33 -14.99 11.81
CA PHE A 314 -19.38 -13.89 11.99
C PHE A 314 -20.04 -12.66 12.58
N PHE A 315 -19.48 -12.16 13.66
CA PHE A 315 -19.72 -10.81 14.16
C PHE A 315 -18.50 -9.98 13.86
N VAL A 316 -18.64 -8.90 13.09
CA VAL A 316 -17.55 -8.05 12.65
C VAL A 316 -17.74 -6.66 13.24
N PHE A 317 -16.78 -6.24 14.05
CA PHE A 317 -16.75 -4.94 14.69
C PHE A 317 -15.53 -4.17 14.21
N ALA A 318 -15.73 -3.02 13.59
CA ALA A 318 -14.65 -2.20 13.06
C ALA A 318 -14.60 -0.85 13.79
N VAL A 319 -13.43 -0.49 14.32
CA VAL A 319 -13.21 0.74 15.08
C VAL A 319 -12.29 1.70 14.36
N ASP A 320 -12.59 2.99 14.48
CA ASP A 320 -11.78 4.09 13.95
C ASP A 320 -10.74 4.51 15.01
N VAL A 321 -9.51 4.07 14.85
CA VAL A 321 -8.44 4.26 15.84
C VAL A 321 -8.04 5.73 16.00
N ARG A 322 -8.42 6.62 15.10
CA ARG A 322 -8.19 8.07 15.24
C ARG A 322 -8.86 8.68 16.46
N THR A 323 -9.84 8.00 17.05
CA THR A 323 -10.50 8.44 18.28
C THR A 323 -9.77 8.05 19.55
N ALA A 324 -8.64 7.34 19.46
CA ALA A 324 -7.86 6.92 20.62
C ALA A 324 -7.37 8.13 21.43
N VAL A 325 -7.57 8.05 22.73
CA VAL A 325 -7.15 9.06 23.72
C VAL A 325 -6.18 8.49 24.76
N SER A 326 -6.07 7.17 24.86
CA SER A 326 -5.17 6.50 25.81
C SER A 326 -4.57 5.22 25.24
N SER A 327 -3.54 4.70 25.93
CA SER A 327 -2.93 3.41 25.65
C SER A 327 -3.87 2.21 25.86
N ARG A 328 -5.00 2.41 26.54
CA ARG A 328 -6.01 1.39 26.85
C ARG A 328 -7.04 1.20 25.74
N TYR A 329 -6.93 1.93 24.65
CA TYR A 329 -7.89 1.89 23.54
C TYR A 329 -8.15 0.47 23.01
N ALA A 330 -7.12 -0.37 22.90
CA ALA A 330 -7.27 -1.75 22.43
C ALA A 330 -8.14 -2.61 23.37
N GLU A 331 -7.97 -2.46 24.68
CA GLU A 331 -8.76 -3.13 25.71
C GLU A 331 -10.22 -2.69 25.67
N MET A 332 -10.44 -1.38 25.56
CA MET A 332 -11.78 -0.80 25.48
C MET A 332 -12.48 -1.17 24.17
N ALA A 333 -11.75 -1.23 23.06
CA ALA A 333 -12.29 -1.69 21.79
C ALA A 333 -12.70 -3.17 21.84
N LEU A 334 -11.91 -4.01 22.50
CA LEU A 334 -12.25 -5.41 22.72
C LEU A 334 -13.53 -5.54 23.56
N LYS A 335 -13.63 -4.79 24.68
CA LYS A 335 -14.84 -4.75 25.50
C LYS A 335 -16.04 -4.27 24.71
N ALA A 336 -15.95 -3.15 24.00
CA ALA A 336 -17.03 -2.61 23.18
C ALA A 336 -17.48 -3.60 22.10
N CYS A 337 -16.55 -4.37 21.53
CA CYS A 337 -16.89 -5.43 20.60
C CYS A 337 -17.71 -6.55 21.23
N PHE A 338 -17.34 -7.01 22.42
CA PHE A 338 -18.10 -8.04 23.14
C PHE A 338 -19.47 -7.53 23.59
N ASP A 339 -19.53 -6.32 24.15
CA ASP A 339 -20.80 -5.68 24.53
C ASP A 339 -21.74 -5.56 23.32
N SER A 340 -21.23 -5.12 22.19
CA SER A 340 -21.99 -5.02 20.95
C SER A 340 -22.42 -6.38 20.40
N ALA A 341 -21.58 -7.42 20.56
CA ALA A 341 -21.96 -8.79 20.17
C ALA A 341 -23.11 -9.33 21.03
N ASP A 342 -23.12 -9.03 22.33
CA ASP A 342 -24.20 -9.38 23.25
C ASP A 342 -25.49 -8.62 22.93
N GLU A 343 -25.41 -7.31 22.72
CA GLU A 343 -26.57 -6.48 22.36
C GLU A 343 -27.27 -6.96 21.07
N HIS A 344 -26.50 -7.48 20.13
CA HIS A 344 -27.02 -8.04 18.89
C HIS A 344 -27.42 -9.54 18.99
N GLY A 345 -27.34 -10.13 20.17
CA GLY A 345 -27.68 -11.53 20.40
C GLY A 345 -26.74 -12.53 19.72
N PHE A 346 -25.52 -12.09 19.39
CA PHE A 346 -24.53 -12.98 18.79
C PHE A 346 -23.82 -13.86 19.83
N THR A 347 -23.61 -13.34 21.03
CA THR A 347 -23.14 -14.06 22.21
C THR A 347 -24.28 -14.14 23.22
N ASP A 348 -24.27 -15.17 24.06
CA ASP A 348 -25.24 -15.39 25.14
C ASP A 348 -24.44 -15.45 26.46
N VAL A 349 -23.81 -14.36 26.80
CA VAL A 349 -23.06 -14.24 28.05
C VAL A 349 -23.93 -13.50 29.05
N THR A 350 -24.57 -14.27 29.94
CA THR A 350 -25.49 -13.75 30.97
C THR A 350 -24.86 -12.86 32.03
N GLN A 351 -23.55 -12.68 32.05
CA GLN A 351 -22.85 -11.81 32.98
C GLN A 351 -22.06 -10.72 32.25
N ARG A 352 -22.63 -9.52 32.20
CA ARG A 352 -22.04 -8.31 31.59
C ARG A 352 -20.81 -7.75 32.32
N ASN A 353 -20.39 -8.31 33.40
CA ASN A 353 -19.20 -7.86 34.16
C ASN A 353 -17.95 -8.48 33.54
N VAL A 354 -17.53 -7.94 32.41
CA VAL A 354 -16.18 -8.16 31.90
C VAL A 354 -15.25 -7.34 32.78
N THR A 355 -14.78 -7.94 33.87
CA THR A 355 -13.69 -7.35 34.63
C THR A 355 -12.45 -7.39 33.75
N SER A 356 -11.90 -6.22 33.46
CA SER A 356 -10.70 -6.14 32.67
C SER A 356 -9.51 -6.68 33.46
N THR A 357 -8.71 -7.42 32.76
CA THR A 357 -7.38 -7.82 33.21
C THR A 357 -6.39 -6.68 33.03
N THR A 358 -5.21 -6.85 33.50
CA THR A 358 -4.08 -5.96 33.29
C THR A 358 -3.75 -5.76 31.79
N ILE A 359 -3.09 -4.68 31.48
CA ILE A 359 -2.76 -4.23 30.11
C ILE A 359 -2.09 -5.28 29.20
N ASN A 360 -1.57 -6.37 29.74
CA ASN A 360 -0.81 -7.36 28.96
C ASN A 360 -1.42 -8.77 28.94
N GLN A 361 -2.65 -8.95 29.45
CA GLN A 361 -3.34 -10.26 29.43
C GLN A 361 -4.85 -10.07 29.20
N PHE A 362 -5.18 -9.56 28.03
CA PHE A 362 -6.54 -9.18 27.66
C PHE A 362 -7.52 -10.36 27.65
N LEU A 363 -7.05 -11.55 27.31
CA LEU A 363 -7.90 -12.71 27.05
C LEU A 363 -7.93 -13.72 28.17
N HIS A 364 -7.17 -13.53 29.24
CA HIS A 364 -7.12 -14.48 30.39
C HIS A 364 -8.26 -14.31 31.41
N ASN A 365 -9.09 -13.27 31.22
CA ASN A 365 -10.26 -13.06 32.05
C ASN A 365 -11.26 -14.21 31.88
N GLU A 366 -11.84 -14.71 33.01
CA GLU A 366 -12.78 -15.83 33.03
C GLU A 366 -14.02 -15.59 32.16
N SER A 367 -14.54 -14.36 32.12
CA SER A 367 -15.67 -13.99 31.30
C SER A 367 -15.33 -14.06 29.80
N ILE A 368 -14.16 -13.58 29.41
CA ILE A 368 -13.67 -13.66 28.02
C ILE A 368 -13.42 -15.11 27.62
N GLN A 369 -12.81 -15.92 28.49
CA GLN A 369 -12.59 -17.34 28.23
C GLN A 369 -13.92 -18.11 28.06
N LYS A 370 -14.92 -17.81 28.87
CA LYS A 370 -16.29 -18.37 28.70
C LYS A 370 -16.88 -17.96 27.35
N THR A 371 -16.72 -16.70 26.96
CA THR A 371 -17.18 -16.21 25.64
C THR A 371 -16.48 -16.92 24.51
N LEU A 372 -15.15 -17.05 24.56
CA LEU A 372 -14.38 -17.75 23.53
C LEU A 372 -14.74 -19.23 23.43
N SER A 373 -15.00 -19.90 24.55
CA SER A 373 -15.47 -21.29 24.60
C SER A 373 -16.86 -21.43 23.98
N TYR A 374 -17.79 -20.53 24.32
CA TYR A 374 -19.13 -20.48 23.71
C TYR A 374 -19.04 -20.27 22.19
N LEU A 375 -18.22 -19.33 21.71
CA LEU A 375 -18.04 -19.09 20.29
C LEU A 375 -17.54 -20.34 19.56
N LYS A 376 -16.60 -21.06 20.16
CA LYS A 376 -16.06 -22.32 19.62
C LYS A 376 -17.14 -23.41 19.52
N GLU A 377 -17.90 -23.61 20.57
CA GLU A 377 -18.99 -24.59 20.62
C GLU A 377 -20.10 -24.30 19.61
N GLN A 378 -20.44 -23.02 19.42
CA GLN A 378 -21.47 -22.58 18.51
C GLN A 378 -20.97 -22.41 17.05
N GLY A 379 -19.68 -22.63 16.78
CA GLY A 379 -19.10 -22.42 15.46
C GLY A 379 -19.19 -20.95 14.99
N LYS A 380 -19.08 -20.02 15.92
CA LYS A 380 -19.14 -18.58 15.70
C LYS A 380 -17.76 -17.96 15.82
N THR A 381 -17.51 -16.85 15.14
CA THR A 381 -16.23 -16.12 15.19
C THR A 381 -16.49 -14.63 15.29
N ILE A 382 -15.80 -13.97 16.22
CA ILE A 382 -15.76 -12.51 16.34
C ILE A 382 -14.54 -11.98 15.60
N VAL A 383 -14.72 -10.90 14.85
CA VAL A 383 -13.67 -10.21 14.09
C VAL A 383 -13.65 -8.75 14.53
N ILE A 384 -12.53 -8.28 15.05
CA ILE A 384 -12.29 -6.87 15.34
C ILE A 384 -11.35 -6.32 14.28
N ILE A 385 -11.69 -5.16 13.72
CA ILE A 385 -10.86 -4.49 12.71
C ILE A 385 -10.49 -3.10 13.22
N PHE A 386 -9.19 -2.84 13.33
CA PHE A 386 -8.63 -1.53 13.66
C PHE A 386 -8.35 -0.77 12.36
N ASP A 387 -9.13 0.28 12.10
CA ASP A 387 -8.99 1.11 10.90
C ASP A 387 -8.24 2.40 11.20
N GLN A 388 -7.39 2.87 10.27
CA GLN A 388 -6.60 4.11 10.37
C GLN A 388 -5.56 4.14 11.51
N PHE A 389 -4.96 3.01 11.82
CA PHE A 389 -4.01 2.89 12.93
C PHE A 389 -2.75 3.75 12.73
N GLU A 390 -2.34 3.93 11.47
CA GLU A 390 -1.18 4.74 11.06
C GLU A 390 -1.33 6.23 11.36
N GLU A 391 -2.54 6.74 11.55
CA GLU A 391 -2.77 8.16 11.86
C GLU A 391 -2.29 8.54 13.28
N LEU A 392 -1.98 7.54 14.12
CA LEU A 392 -1.44 7.76 15.46
C LEU A 392 0.08 7.83 15.52
N PHE A 393 0.80 7.65 14.41
CA PHE A 393 2.27 7.62 14.42
C PHE A 393 2.92 8.89 14.95
N SER A 394 2.31 10.04 14.76
CA SER A 394 2.81 11.32 15.27
C SER A 394 2.50 11.56 16.75
N LYS A 395 1.65 10.75 17.40
CA LYS A 395 1.15 10.94 18.75
C LYS A 395 2.03 10.20 19.77
N LYS A 396 3.07 10.85 20.26
CA LYS A 396 4.03 10.25 21.22
C LYS A 396 3.36 9.76 22.49
N GLU A 397 2.33 10.44 22.95
CA GLU A 397 1.53 10.08 24.13
C GLU A 397 0.79 8.74 23.95
N LEU A 398 0.55 8.32 22.71
CA LEU A 398 -0.12 7.06 22.37
C LEU A 398 0.85 5.92 21.97
N TYR A 399 2.16 6.12 22.08
CA TYR A 399 3.14 5.07 21.78
C TYR A 399 2.92 3.76 22.55
N PRO A 400 2.56 3.77 23.84
CA PRO A 400 2.26 2.54 24.56
C PRO A 400 1.06 1.75 24.00
N LEU A 401 0.18 2.38 23.22
CA LEU A 401 -0.91 1.69 22.51
C LEU A 401 -0.39 0.67 21.50
N PHE A 402 0.71 0.96 20.82
CA PHE A 402 1.31 0.02 19.86
C PHE A 402 1.80 -1.26 20.54
N ASP A 403 2.35 -1.15 21.75
CA ASP A 403 2.78 -2.31 22.54
C ASP A 403 1.57 -3.08 23.09
N SER A 404 0.53 -2.39 23.55
CA SER A 404 -0.74 -3.00 23.95
C SER A 404 -1.36 -3.83 22.81
N VAL A 405 -1.45 -3.27 21.61
CA VAL A 405 -2.01 -3.96 20.44
C VAL A 405 -1.13 -5.15 20.03
N LYS A 406 0.20 -5.00 20.09
CA LYS A 406 1.14 -6.12 19.86
C LYS A 406 0.92 -7.27 20.85
N SER A 407 0.74 -6.95 22.13
CA SER A 407 0.43 -7.96 23.16
C SER A 407 -0.88 -8.67 22.85
N LEU A 408 -1.94 -7.93 22.54
CA LEU A 408 -3.23 -8.49 22.14
C LEU A 408 -3.11 -9.40 20.91
N CYS A 409 -2.36 -8.99 19.89
CA CYS A 409 -2.09 -9.82 18.70
C CYS A 409 -1.42 -11.15 19.08
N ASN A 410 -0.41 -11.10 19.94
CA ASN A 410 0.30 -12.30 20.37
C ASN A 410 -0.62 -13.25 21.15
N GLU A 411 -1.47 -12.73 22.04
CA GLU A 411 -2.42 -13.54 22.80
C GLU A 411 -3.47 -14.20 21.90
N VAL A 412 -4.08 -13.42 20.99
CA VAL A 412 -5.09 -13.92 20.06
C VAL A 412 -4.51 -15.02 19.15
N ASP A 413 -3.28 -14.80 18.64
CA ASP A 413 -2.63 -15.78 17.78
C ASP A 413 -2.18 -17.03 18.56
N ALA A 414 -1.72 -16.88 19.82
CA ALA A 414 -1.34 -18.00 20.67
C ALA A 414 -2.53 -18.87 21.08
N LEU A 415 -3.67 -18.26 21.43
CA LEU A 415 -4.88 -18.98 21.86
C LEU A 415 -5.54 -19.77 20.74
N GLN A 416 -5.30 -19.40 19.46
CA GLN A 416 -5.93 -20.04 18.29
C GLN A 416 -7.46 -20.20 18.44
N GLY A 417 -8.10 -19.25 19.14
CA GLY A 417 -9.52 -19.22 19.43
C GLY A 417 -10.38 -18.70 18.26
N GLN A 418 -11.63 -18.37 18.55
CA GLN A 418 -12.63 -17.84 17.61
C GLN A 418 -12.68 -16.29 17.63
N LEU A 419 -11.54 -15.67 17.88
CA LEU A 419 -11.34 -14.22 17.79
C LEU A 419 -10.30 -13.91 16.72
N VAL A 420 -10.60 -12.97 15.84
CA VAL A 420 -9.74 -12.53 14.73
C VAL A 420 -9.47 -11.04 14.85
N LEU A 421 -8.23 -10.63 14.68
CA LEU A 421 -7.85 -9.22 14.63
C LEU A 421 -7.45 -8.84 13.20
N GLY A 422 -8.00 -7.74 12.73
CA GLY A 422 -7.72 -7.14 11.44
C GLY A 422 -7.19 -5.71 11.56
N PHE A 423 -6.36 -5.31 10.60
CA PHE A 423 -5.81 -3.96 10.51
C PHE A 423 -6.00 -3.41 9.11
N ALA A 424 -6.57 -2.23 8.97
CA ALA A 424 -6.51 -1.50 7.73
C ALA A 424 -5.29 -0.55 7.78
N TRP A 425 -4.28 -0.80 6.93
CA TRP A 425 -2.96 -0.20 7.04
C TRP A 425 -2.51 0.49 5.76
N LYS A 426 -1.83 1.64 5.88
CA LYS A 426 -1.30 2.42 4.78
C LYS A 426 0.09 1.91 4.35
N THR A 427 0.31 1.70 3.05
CA THR A 427 1.58 1.13 2.53
C THR A 427 2.63 2.16 2.16
N ASP A 428 2.27 3.40 1.99
CA ASP A 428 3.14 4.51 1.59
C ASP A 428 3.87 5.19 2.78
N LEU A 429 3.78 4.60 3.98
CA LEU A 429 4.48 5.05 5.17
C LEU A 429 5.76 4.25 5.40
N THR A 430 6.88 4.96 5.54
CA THR A 430 8.12 4.38 6.06
C THR A 430 8.14 4.52 7.58
N ILE A 431 8.15 3.39 8.29
CA ILE A 431 8.18 3.38 9.74
C ILE A 431 9.64 3.30 10.20
N PRO A 432 10.17 4.29 10.94
CA PRO A 432 11.51 4.21 11.54
C PRO A 432 11.63 3.00 12.48
N VAL A 433 12.81 2.40 12.55
CA VAL A 433 13.07 1.21 13.39
C VAL A 433 12.88 1.52 14.88
N GLU A 434 13.12 2.75 15.28
CA GLU A 434 12.97 3.24 16.66
C GLU A 434 11.52 3.46 17.07
N HIS A 435 10.60 3.49 16.09
CA HIS A 435 9.18 3.74 16.37
C HIS A 435 8.50 2.46 16.89
N PRO A 436 7.68 2.51 17.97
CA PRO A 436 7.02 1.32 18.51
C PRO A 436 6.16 0.56 17.50
N ALA A 437 5.54 1.27 16.55
CA ALA A 437 4.77 0.65 15.47
C ALA A 437 5.62 -0.25 14.54
N TYR A 438 6.94 -0.04 14.48
CA TYR A 438 7.83 -0.93 13.71
C TYR A 438 7.77 -2.37 14.23
N TYR A 439 7.82 -2.53 15.55
CA TYR A 439 7.74 -3.86 16.17
C TYR A 439 6.35 -4.48 16.05
N LEU A 440 5.29 -3.68 16.17
CA LEU A 440 3.93 -4.15 15.92
C LEU A 440 3.77 -4.65 14.48
N TRP A 441 4.27 -3.88 13.51
CA TRP A 441 4.00 -4.15 12.10
C TRP A 441 4.97 -5.15 11.50
N SER A 442 6.26 -5.01 11.75
CA SER A 442 7.30 -5.85 11.16
C SER A 442 7.43 -7.22 11.82
N ASN A 443 7.35 -7.29 13.16
CA ASN A 443 7.49 -8.56 13.87
C ASN A 443 6.29 -9.51 13.70
N LEU A 444 5.13 -8.98 13.32
CA LEU A 444 3.95 -9.80 13.03
C LEU A 444 3.73 -10.04 11.53
N ALA A 445 4.69 -9.64 10.68
CA ALA A 445 4.56 -9.76 9.24
C ALA A 445 4.31 -11.20 8.77
N ASP A 446 5.05 -12.15 9.33
CA ASP A 446 4.95 -13.57 8.96
C ASP A 446 3.73 -14.27 9.57
N ARG A 447 3.07 -13.64 10.53
CA ARG A 447 1.95 -14.21 11.28
C ARG A 447 0.59 -13.71 10.82
N ARG A 448 0.52 -12.73 9.90
CA ARG A 448 -0.74 -12.18 9.44
C ARG A 448 -1.01 -12.50 7.99
N LYS A 449 -2.29 -12.72 7.66
CA LYS A 449 -2.74 -12.82 6.28
C LYS A 449 -2.88 -11.43 5.68
N GLU A 450 -2.18 -11.15 4.58
CA GLU A 450 -2.22 -9.85 3.94
C GLU A 450 -3.16 -9.83 2.74
N PHE A 451 -3.97 -8.78 2.64
CA PHE A 451 -4.87 -8.48 1.53
C PHE A 451 -4.52 -7.09 0.99
N GLU A 452 -3.98 -7.03 -0.22
CA GLU A 452 -3.56 -5.78 -0.83
C GLU A 452 -4.60 -5.28 -1.83
N LEU A 453 -5.02 -4.00 -1.69
CA LEU A 453 -5.93 -3.36 -2.63
C LEU A 453 -5.13 -2.75 -3.76
N GLN A 454 -5.45 -3.19 -4.96
CA GLN A 454 -4.92 -2.62 -6.19
C GLN A 454 -5.80 -1.47 -6.70
N GLN A 455 -5.36 -0.75 -7.71
CA GLN A 455 -6.18 0.22 -8.42
C GLN A 455 -7.46 -0.42 -8.96
N PHE A 456 -8.50 0.40 -9.20
CA PHE A 456 -9.73 -0.06 -9.83
C PHE A 456 -9.46 -0.55 -11.26
N LYS A 457 -10.01 -1.70 -11.59
CA LYS A 457 -10.04 -2.18 -12.96
C LYS A 457 -11.02 -1.36 -13.80
N PRO A 458 -10.85 -1.31 -15.13
CA PRO A 458 -11.77 -0.57 -16.00
C PRO A 458 -13.24 -0.93 -15.82
N SER A 459 -13.55 -2.20 -15.52
CA SER A 459 -14.93 -2.65 -15.22
C SER A 459 -15.46 -2.09 -13.89
N GLU A 460 -14.61 -1.90 -12.91
CA GLU A 460 -14.97 -1.32 -11.61
C GLU A 460 -15.19 0.19 -11.75
N ILE A 461 -14.33 0.88 -12.50
CA ILE A 461 -14.51 2.30 -12.84
C ILE A 461 -15.84 2.50 -13.58
N LYS A 462 -16.13 1.68 -14.60
CA LYS A 462 -17.40 1.74 -15.33
C LYS A 462 -18.61 1.55 -14.41
N SER A 463 -18.52 0.64 -13.45
CA SER A 463 -19.58 0.43 -12.47
C SER A 463 -19.76 1.63 -11.54
N ALA A 464 -18.65 2.26 -11.11
CA ALA A 464 -18.70 3.47 -10.28
C ALA A 464 -19.31 4.67 -11.03
N ILE A 465 -18.94 4.86 -12.30
CA ILE A 465 -19.51 5.89 -13.17
C ILE A 465 -21.02 5.60 -13.42
N GLY A 466 -21.41 4.33 -13.52
CA GLY A 466 -22.82 3.94 -13.62
C GLY A 466 -23.65 4.29 -12.37
N LEU A 467 -23.04 4.15 -11.17
CA LEU A 467 -23.68 4.65 -9.93
C LEU A 467 -23.73 6.18 -9.90
N PHE A 468 -22.68 6.84 -10.36
CA PHE A 468 -22.65 8.31 -10.50
C PHE A 468 -23.79 8.82 -11.38
N GLY A 469 -24.04 8.18 -12.54
CA GLY A 469 -25.17 8.52 -13.42
C GLY A 469 -26.54 8.40 -12.73
N LYS A 470 -26.70 7.43 -11.82
CA LYS A 470 -27.93 7.32 -11.00
C LYS A 470 -28.08 8.50 -10.04
N GLN A 471 -26.99 9.01 -9.50
CA GLN A 471 -27.01 10.18 -8.60
C GLN A 471 -27.30 11.47 -9.37
N LEU A 472 -26.81 11.59 -10.60
CA LEU A 472 -27.13 12.70 -11.50
C LEU A 472 -28.59 12.68 -11.97
N GLN A 473 -29.31 11.57 -11.81
CA GLN A 473 -30.64 11.32 -12.37
C GLN A 473 -30.68 11.39 -13.91
N GLU A 474 -29.52 11.35 -14.54
CA GLU A 474 -29.35 11.34 -15.99
C GLU A 474 -28.17 10.43 -16.40
N PRO A 475 -28.18 9.88 -17.62
CA PRO A 475 -27.06 9.11 -18.13
C PRO A 475 -25.80 9.97 -18.25
N VAL A 476 -24.67 9.45 -17.80
CA VAL A 476 -23.37 10.12 -18.01
C VAL A 476 -23.01 10.06 -19.48
N ASN A 477 -22.73 11.21 -20.06
CA ASN A 477 -22.27 11.31 -21.45
C ASN A 477 -21.06 10.40 -21.67
N PRO A 478 -21.03 9.59 -22.76
CA PRO A 478 -19.93 8.65 -23.01
C PRO A 478 -18.54 9.30 -23.07
N ILE A 479 -18.45 10.55 -23.55
CA ILE A 479 -17.20 11.31 -23.59
C ILE A 479 -16.78 11.68 -22.17
N LEU A 480 -17.71 12.19 -21.35
CA LEU A 480 -17.45 12.47 -19.93
C LEU A 480 -17.05 11.21 -19.17
N ALA A 481 -17.74 10.09 -19.38
CA ALA A 481 -17.41 8.81 -18.77
C ALA A 481 -15.99 8.34 -19.14
N ASN A 482 -15.61 8.46 -20.40
CA ASN A 482 -14.25 8.15 -20.87
C ASN A 482 -13.23 9.11 -20.24
N TYR A 483 -13.57 10.38 -20.16
CA TYR A 483 -12.72 11.41 -19.53
C TYR A 483 -12.46 11.10 -18.06
N LEU A 484 -13.51 10.88 -17.26
CA LEU A 484 -13.40 10.50 -15.85
C LEU A 484 -12.60 9.20 -15.66
N THR A 485 -12.83 8.21 -16.52
CA THR A 485 -12.10 6.94 -16.52
C THR A 485 -10.61 7.14 -16.69
N LYS A 486 -10.22 8.04 -17.57
CA LYS A 486 -8.81 8.31 -17.84
C LYS A 486 -8.17 9.19 -16.77
N GLN A 487 -8.89 10.22 -16.30
CA GLN A 487 -8.38 11.15 -15.29
C GLN A 487 -8.18 10.47 -13.93
N CYS A 488 -9.06 9.56 -13.53
CA CYS A 488 -8.96 8.90 -12.22
C CYS A 488 -7.79 7.91 -12.14
N GLN A 489 -7.22 7.48 -13.26
CA GLN A 489 -6.08 6.56 -13.35
C GLN A 489 -6.23 5.30 -12.46
N GLY A 490 -7.47 4.85 -12.25
CA GLY A 490 -7.77 3.70 -11.40
C GLY A 490 -7.81 4.01 -9.90
N TYR A 491 -7.55 5.23 -9.47
CA TYR A 491 -7.60 5.61 -8.06
C TYR A 491 -9.05 5.89 -7.61
N PRO A 492 -9.62 5.11 -6.66
CA PRO A 492 -11.02 5.27 -6.24
C PRO A 492 -11.32 6.66 -5.66
N TRP A 493 -10.40 7.20 -4.83
CA TRP A 493 -10.53 8.51 -4.22
C TRP A 493 -10.56 9.63 -5.25
N LEU A 494 -9.71 9.54 -6.29
CA LEU A 494 -9.66 10.55 -7.34
C LEU A 494 -10.93 10.49 -8.20
N LEU A 495 -11.40 9.28 -8.53
CA LEU A 495 -12.68 9.12 -9.22
C LEU A 495 -13.84 9.76 -8.42
N LYS A 496 -13.89 9.49 -7.11
CA LYS A 496 -14.92 10.08 -6.24
C LYS A 496 -14.83 11.60 -6.21
N LYS A 497 -13.62 12.18 -6.06
CA LYS A 497 -13.41 13.64 -6.05
C LYS A 497 -13.85 14.29 -7.36
N LEU A 498 -13.44 13.70 -8.49
CA LEU A 498 -13.84 14.14 -9.83
C LEU A 498 -15.36 14.09 -9.99
N CYS A 499 -15.99 12.99 -9.62
CA CYS A 499 -17.45 12.84 -9.73
C CYS A 499 -18.20 13.83 -8.83
N ILE A 500 -17.75 14.07 -7.60
CA ILE A 500 -18.35 15.08 -6.72
C ILE A 500 -18.23 16.48 -7.31
N HIS A 501 -17.06 16.80 -7.87
CA HIS A 501 -16.85 18.11 -8.51
C HIS A 501 -17.76 18.28 -9.73
N VAL A 502 -17.84 17.29 -10.60
CA VAL A 502 -18.75 17.26 -11.75
C VAL A 502 -20.21 17.39 -11.30
N PHE A 503 -20.60 16.72 -10.23
CA PHE A 503 -21.94 16.79 -9.65
C PHE A 503 -22.27 18.22 -9.23
N LYS A 504 -21.36 18.89 -8.50
CA LYS A 504 -21.54 20.28 -8.10
C LYS A 504 -21.75 21.21 -9.31
N LEU A 505 -20.87 21.13 -10.32
CA LEU A 505 -20.96 21.96 -11.53
C LEU A 505 -22.27 21.77 -12.30
N ILE A 506 -22.76 20.54 -12.42
CA ILE A 506 -24.03 20.24 -13.10
C ILE A 506 -25.22 20.81 -12.30
N HIS A 507 -25.21 20.69 -10.97
CA HIS A 507 -26.25 21.26 -10.11
C HIS A 507 -26.22 22.78 -10.10
N GLU A 508 -25.09 23.41 -10.38
CA GLU A 508 -24.93 24.84 -10.58
C GLU A 508 -25.37 25.31 -11.99
N GLY A 509 -25.85 24.36 -12.83
CA GLY A 509 -26.40 24.66 -14.16
C GLY A 509 -25.42 24.48 -15.33
N SER A 510 -24.21 23.93 -15.09
CA SER A 510 -23.28 23.61 -16.17
C SER A 510 -23.73 22.36 -16.94
N SER A 511 -23.49 22.32 -18.25
CA SER A 511 -23.72 21.11 -19.03
C SER A 511 -22.58 20.08 -18.88
N GLN A 512 -22.86 18.80 -19.15
CA GLN A 512 -21.81 17.76 -19.15
C GLN A 512 -20.72 18.05 -20.21
N GLU A 513 -21.07 18.65 -21.35
CA GLU A 513 -20.16 19.07 -22.40
C GLU A 513 -19.20 20.18 -21.94
N TYR A 514 -19.70 21.12 -21.13
CA TYR A 514 -18.86 22.17 -20.55
C TYR A 514 -17.80 21.58 -19.61
N VAL A 515 -18.19 20.60 -18.79
CA VAL A 515 -17.28 19.95 -17.84
C VAL A 515 -16.12 19.21 -18.53
N ILE A 516 -16.36 18.63 -19.72
CA ILE A 516 -15.32 17.92 -20.49
C ILE A 516 -14.16 18.86 -20.87
N GLY A 517 -14.43 20.14 -21.04
CA GLY A 517 -13.41 21.14 -21.36
C GLY A 517 -12.63 21.68 -20.17
N GLN A 518 -13.01 21.32 -18.94
CA GLN A 518 -12.36 21.83 -17.73
C GLN A 518 -11.12 21.04 -17.36
N ARG A 519 -10.14 21.73 -16.78
CA ARG A 519 -8.96 21.12 -16.19
C ARG A 519 -9.33 20.51 -14.84
N LEU A 520 -9.21 19.20 -14.71
CA LEU A 520 -9.59 18.45 -13.50
C LEU A 520 -8.37 17.73 -12.90
N ASN A 521 -7.24 18.43 -12.73
CA ASN A 521 -6.14 17.83 -11.98
C ASN A 521 -6.37 17.99 -10.46
N ILE A 522 -5.69 17.14 -9.67
CA ILE A 522 -5.91 17.08 -8.22
C ILE A 522 -5.53 18.38 -7.50
N VAL A 523 -4.49 19.07 -7.96
CA VAL A 523 -4.04 20.33 -7.37
C VAL A 523 -5.13 21.39 -7.55
N ASP A 524 -5.67 21.56 -8.77
CA ASP A 524 -6.74 22.51 -9.06
C ASP A 524 -8.00 22.20 -8.24
N LEU A 525 -8.31 20.92 -8.01
CA LEU A 525 -9.45 20.50 -7.18
C LEU A 525 -9.25 20.84 -5.70
N PHE A 526 -8.03 20.71 -5.18
CA PHE A 526 -7.73 21.10 -3.80
C PHE A 526 -7.65 22.62 -3.63
N GLU A 527 -7.05 23.32 -4.60
CA GLU A 527 -7.03 24.79 -4.60
C GLU A 527 -8.45 25.39 -4.61
N ARG A 528 -9.40 24.78 -5.30
CA ARG A 528 -10.80 25.20 -5.26
C ARG A 528 -11.40 25.01 -3.87
N ASP A 529 -11.20 23.84 -3.24
CA ASP A 529 -11.70 23.63 -1.87
C ASP A 529 -11.12 24.67 -0.89
N ILE A 530 -9.85 25.08 -1.07
CA ILE A 530 -9.20 26.09 -0.25
C ILE A 530 -9.73 27.50 -0.58
N SER A 531 -9.92 27.81 -1.86
CA SER A 531 -10.39 29.15 -2.30
C SER A 531 -11.82 29.47 -1.88
N GLU A 532 -12.62 28.46 -1.58
CA GLU A 532 -13.97 28.61 -1.03
C GLU A 532 -13.96 29.00 0.47
N LEU A 533 -12.79 28.92 1.15
CA LEU A 533 -12.65 29.20 2.59
C LEU A 533 -12.26 30.66 2.86
N THR A 534 -12.76 31.20 3.96
CA THR A 534 -12.26 32.48 4.49
C THR A 534 -10.84 32.34 5.05
N PRO A 535 -10.07 33.45 5.20
CA PRO A 535 -8.74 33.37 5.79
C PRO A 535 -8.70 32.71 7.18
N ASP A 536 -9.69 32.96 8.03
CA ASP A 536 -9.80 32.37 9.36
C ASP A 536 -10.13 30.87 9.30
N GLN A 537 -11.01 30.48 8.36
CA GLN A 537 -11.28 29.06 8.09
C GLN A 537 -10.04 28.33 7.59
N HIS A 538 -9.25 28.97 6.74
CA HIS A 538 -7.99 28.41 6.25
C HIS A 538 -6.99 28.24 7.40
N ALA A 539 -6.85 29.22 8.30
CA ALA A 539 -6.03 29.11 9.49
C ALA A 539 -6.48 27.96 10.41
N CYS A 540 -7.79 27.81 10.59
CA CYS A 540 -8.37 26.73 11.39
C CYS A 540 -8.07 25.33 10.80
N ILE A 541 -8.26 25.13 9.48
CA ILE A 541 -7.95 23.84 8.84
C ILE A 541 -6.47 23.53 8.88
N LEU A 542 -5.59 24.53 8.79
CA LEU A 542 -4.14 24.36 8.90
C LEU A 542 -3.76 23.87 10.30
N GLU A 543 -4.37 24.39 11.35
CA GLU A 543 -4.13 23.95 12.72
C GLU A 543 -4.66 22.51 12.96
N ILE A 544 -5.88 22.23 12.47
CA ILE A 544 -6.42 20.86 12.48
C ILE A 544 -5.48 19.89 11.73
N ALA A 545 -4.94 20.30 10.58
CA ALA A 545 -4.02 19.48 9.79
C ALA A 545 -2.74 19.15 10.56
N LYS A 546 -2.13 20.13 11.23
CA LYS A 546 -0.89 19.96 12.05
C LYS A 546 -1.11 19.04 13.24
N ALA A 547 -2.25 19.19 13.93
CA ALA A 547 -2.56 18.44 15.14
C ALA A 547 -3.32 17.12 14.86
N SER A 548 -3.54 16.74 13.61
CA SER A 548 -4.40 15.61 13.21
C SER A 548 -3.96 14.27 13.82
N PRO A 549 -4.90 13.45 14.39
CA PRO A 549 -6.27 13.82 14.78
C PRO A 549 -6.29 14.89 15.87
N ALA A 550 -6.88 16.06 15.59
CA ALA A 550 -6.89 17.20 16.50
C ALA A 550 -8.02 17.08 17.54
N ASP A 551 -7.81 17.63 18.73
CA ASP A 551 -8.86 17.66 19.74
C ASP A 551 -9.89 18.75 19.43
N TYR A 552 -11.19 18.38 19.44
CA TYR A 552 -12.29 19.32 19.14
C TYR A 552 -12.34 20.49 20.10
N PHE A 553 -12.18 20.21 21.39
CA PHE A 553 -12.31 21.25 22.40
C PHE A 553 -11.17 22.26 22.34
N ALA A 554 -9.94 21.77 22.10
CA ALA A 554 -8.77 22.62 21.93
C ALA A 554 -8.90 23.54 20.69
N ILE A 555 -9.39 23.00 19.56
CA ILE A 555 -9.60 23.80 18.35
C ILE A 555 -10.76 24.79 18.53
N ALA A 556 -11.87 24.36 19.15
CA ALA A 556 -13.03 25.21 19.41
C ALA A 556 -12.71 26.34 20.40
N GLU A 557 -11.80 26.14 21.35
CA GLU A 557 -11.32 27.18 22.25
C GLU A 557 -10.59 28.31 21.52
N ILE A 558 -9.82 27.96 20.47
CA ILE A 558 -9.03 28.95 19.70
C ILE A 558 -9.88 29.67 18.65
N TYR A 559 -10.68 28.90 17.88
CA TYR A 559 -11.36 29.39 16.70
C TYR A 559 -12.89 29.60 16.87
N GLY A 560 -13.46 29.15 18.00
CA GLY A 560 -14.90 29.11 18.24
C GLY A 560 -15.59 27.88 17.69
N SER A 561 -16.58 27.38 18.43
CA SER A 561 -17.38 26.21 18.05
C SER A 561 -18.12 26.39 16.73
N ASP A 562 -18.62 27.61 16.46
CA ASP A 562 -19.37 27.93 15.24
C ASP A 562 -18.51 27.83 13.98
N MET A 563 -17.25 28.28 14.08
CA MET A 563 -16.26 28.15 12.99
C MET A 563 -15.99 26.67 12.66
N VAL A 564 -15.72 25.87 13.69
CA VAL A 564 -15.49 24.44 13.54
C VAL A 564 -16.73 23.75 12.96
N GLN A 565 -17.93 24.12 13.44
CA GLN A 565 -19.17 23.54 12.92
C GLN A 565 -19.43 23.94 11.45
N ALA A 566 -19.10 25.18 11.05
CA ALA A 566 -19.19 25.61 9.66
C ALA A 566 -18.29 24.76 8.74
N LEU A 567 -17.06 24.48 9.15
CA LEU A 567 -16.13 23.60 8.42
C LEU A 567 -16.61 22.15 8.34
N ILE A 568 -17.26 21.64 9.40
CA ILE A 568 -17.89 20.32 9.41
C ILE A 568 -19.07 20.29 8.42
N ASN A 569 -19.91 21.30 8.43
CA ASN A 569 -21.06 21.41 7.51
C ASN A 569 -20.60 21.55 6.05
N ALA A 570 -19.49 22.25 5.81
CA ALA A 570 -18.85 22.33 4.49
C ALA A 570 -18.14 21.00 4.07
N ARG A 571 -18.12 20.01 4.94
CA ARG A 571 -17.46 18.70 4.73
C ARG A 571 -15.95 18.77 4.48
N VAL A 572 -15.33 19.87 4.87
CA VAL A 572 -13.87 20.04 4.84
C VAL A 572 -13.22 19.37 6.05
N VAL A 573 -13.91 19.43 7.18
CA VAL A 573 -13.53 18.80 8.44
C VAL A 573 -14.52 17.70 8.80
N ILE A 574 -13.98 16.57 9.30
CA ILE A 574 -14.77 15.45 9.80
C ILE A 574 -14.54 15.32 11.31
N ARG A 575 -15.62 15.33 12.08
CA ARG A 575 -15.61 15.10 13.53
C ARG A 575 -15.92 13.63 13.81
N ARG A 576 -15.14 13.01 14.74
CA ARG A 576 -15.35 11.66 15.28
C ARG A 576 -15.14 11.72 16.77
N ALA A 577 -16.20 11.55 17.56
CA ALA A 577 -16.19 11.80 18.99
C ALA A 577 -15.56 13.16 19.33
N SER A 578 -14.47 13.17 20.09
CA SER A 578 -13.72 14.38 20.43
C SER A 578 -12.63 14.76 19.41
N LYS A 579 -12.50 14.04 18.30
CA LYS A 579 -11.41 14.26 17.34
C LYS A 579 -11.87 14.84 16.03
N LEU A 580 -11.02 15.73 15.47
CA LEU A 580 -11.18 16.39 14.18
C LEU A 580 -10.09 15.92 13.22
N THR A 581 -10.47 15.68 11.97
CA THR A 581 -9.55 15.44 10.87
C THR A 581 -10.01 16.17 9.62
N LEU A 582 -9.14 16.50 8.69
CA LEU A 582 -9.58 16.89 7.36
C LEU A 582 -10.24 15.68 6.67
N TYR A 583 -11.01 15.92 5.61
CA TYR A 583 -11.81 14.88 4.95
C TYR A 583 -10.97 13.74 4.38
N TRP A 584 -9.70 14.00 3.98
CA TRP A 584 -8.71 13.01 3.60
C TRP A 584 -7.32 13.40 4.09
N ASP A 585 -6.49 12.40 4.36
CA ASP A 585 -5.07 12.57 4.66
C ASP A 585 -4.29 13.14 3.46
N ILE A 586 -4.67 12.79 2.22
CA ILE A 586 -4.10 13.38 0.98
C ILE A 586 -4.35 14.90 0.94
N PHE A 587 -5.54 15.34 1.32
CA PHE A 587 -5.84 16.78 1.40
C PHE A 587 -5.11 17.44 2.57
N ARG A 588 -5.00 16.77 3.70
CA ARG A 588 -4.19 17.23 4.83
C ARG A 588 -2.73 17.47 4.42
N ASP A 589 -2.12 16.50 3.73
CA ASP A 589 -0.73 16.59 3.29
C ASP A 589 -0.54 17.75 2.28
N TYR A 590 -1.56 18.00 1.45
CA TYR A 590 -1.58 19.14 0.55
C TYR A 590 -1.68 20.48 1.31
N VAL A 591 -2.58 20.60 2.29
CA VAL A 591 -2.73 21.81 3.12
C VAL A 591 -1.43 22.11 3.89
N LEU A 592 -0.71 21.08 4.36
CA LEU A 592 0.53 21.27 5.11
C LEU A 592 1.74 21.63 4.24
N ASN A 593 1.89 21.01 3.09
CA ASN A 593 3.15 20.99 2.36
C ASN A 593 3.00 21.25 0.85
N HIS A 594 1.79 21.46 0.35
CA HIS A 594 1.45 21.50 -1.08
C HIS A 594 1.90 20.24 -1.85
N VAL A 595 2.00 19.10 -1.16
CA VAL A 595 2.40 17.81 -1.74
C VAL A 595 1.16 16.99 -2.06
N THR A 596 1.07 16.51 -3.29
CA THR A 596 0.09 15.51 -3.70
C THR A 596 0.78 14.19 -3.99
N PRO A 597 0.10 13.05 -3.87
CA PRO A 597 0.66 11.77 -4.27
C PRO A 597 1.17 11.82 -5.71
N GLU A 598 2.33 11.26 -5.97
CA GLU A 598 2.79 11.07 -7.34
C GLU A 598 1.87 10.07 -8.05
N LEU A 599 0.97 10.61 -8.86
CA LEU A 599 0.15 9.80 -9.74
C LEU A 599 1.00 9.38 -10.94
N LEU A 600 1.23 8.07 -11.09
CA LEU A 600 1.87 7.55 -12.28
C LEU A 600 0.92 7.69 -13.45
N LEU A 601 1.37 8.31 -14.54
CA LEU A 601 0.59 8.43 -15.76
C LEU A 601 0.42 7.05 -16.40
N ASP A 602 -0.82 6.56 -16.51
CA ASP A 602 -1.17 5.31 -17.20
C ASP A 602 -1.95 5.58 -18.49
N TYR A 603 -1.75 6.74 -19.08
CA TYR A 603 -2.45 7.17 -20.28
C TYR A 603 -1.62 6.97 -21.55
N ILE A 604 -2.15 6.20 -22.49
CA ILE A 604 -1.55 6.03 -23.82
C ILE A 604 -2.21 7.00 -24.79
N PRO A 605 -1.44 7.89 -25.43
CA PRO A 605 -1.99 8.88 -26.36
C PRO A 605 -2.87 8.27 -27.44
N GLN A 606 -3.97 8.95 -27.80
CA GLN A 606 -4.89 8.50 -28.85
C GLN A 606 -4.22 8.61 -30.21
N LEU A 607 -3.41 9.66 -30.41
CA LEU A 607 -2.76 9.97 -31.68
C LEU A 607 -1.24 9.75 -31.62
N GLN A 608 -0.63 9.81 -32.76
CA GLN A 608 0.82 9.83 -32.92
C GLN A 608 1.36 11.21 -32.52
N PHE A 609 2.52 11.26 -31.90
CA PHE A 609 3.19 12.50 -31.45
C PHE A 609 3.13 13.64 -32.49
N GLY A 610 3.46 13.38 -33.77
CA GLY A 610 3.46 14.41 -34.79
C GLY A 610 2.08 14.97 -35.15
N SER A 611 0.97 14.30 -34.78
CA SER A 611 -0.37 14.83 -35.02
C SER A 611 -0.73 15.85 -33.94
N ASP A 612 -0.47 15.50 -32.68
CA ASP A 612 -0.77 16.38 -31.52
C ASP A 612 0.16 17.60 -31.50
N ILE A 613 1.45 17.40 -31.69
CA ILE A 613 2.43 18.52 -31.72
C ILE A 613 2.15 19.53 -32.83
N ARG A 614 1.68 19.10 -33.99
CA ARG A 614 1.28 20.05 -35.06
C ARG A 614 0.08 20.89 -34.67
N ALA A 615 -0.87 20.27 -33.96
CA ALA A 615 -2.04 21.00 -33.46
C ALA A 615 -1.64 21.99 -32.37
N PHE A 616 -0.81 21.57 -31.46
CA PHE A 616 -0.30 22.43 -30.38
C PHE A 616 0.55 23.59 -30.95
N ALA A 617 1.41 23.32 -31.94
CA ALA A 617 2.16 24.36 -32.59
C ALA A 617 1.26 25.34 -33.33
N CYS A 618 0.19 24.86 -33.98
CA CYS A 618 -0.79 25.71 -34.65
C CYS A 618 -1.51 26.64 -33.65
N LEU A 619 -1.89 26.11 -32.48
CA LEU A 619 -2.51 26.90 -31.43
C LEU A 619 -1.53 27.91 -30.80
N LEU A 620 -0.25 27.59 -30.67
CA LEU A 620 0.78 28.54 -30.21
C LEU A 620 1.00 29.70 -31.19
N GLU A 621 0.86 29.42 -32.50
CA GLU A 621 1.09 30.41 -33.55
C GLU A 621 -0.11 31.32 -33.78
N HIS A 622 -1.33 30.80 -33.68
CA HIS A 622 -2.56 31.50 -34.08
C HIS A 622 -3.46 31.88 -32.88
N GLY A 623 -3.12 31.42 -31.66
CA GLY A 623 -3.94 31.59 -30.45
C GLY A 623 -5.13 30.66 -30.38
N ASP A 624 -6.15 31.06 -29.63
CA ASP A 624 -7.35 30.28 -29.38
C ASP A 624 -8.14 30.03 -30.68
N MET A 625 -8.52 28.75 -30.89
CA MET A 625 -9.27 28.35 -32.07
C MET A 625 -10.46 27.46 -31.68
N THR A 626 -11.53 27.53 -32.47
CA THR A 626 -12.60 26.53 -32.41
C THR A 626 -12.17 25.20 -32.98
N SER A 627 -12.84 24.11 -32.59
CA SER A 627 -12.57 22.78 -33.18
C SER A 627 -12.72 22.76 -34.71
N ALA A 628 -13.65 23.55 -35.28
CA ALA A 628 -13.85 23.67 -36.71
C ALA A 628 -12.71 24.40 -37.41
N GLU A 629 -12.22 25.49 -36.84
CA GLU A 629 -11.08 26.25 -37.38
C GLU A 629 -9.81 25.40 -37.32
N LEU A 630 -9.53 24.72 -36.20
CA LEU A 630 -8.38 23.82 -36.07
C LEU A 630 -8.45 22.65 -37.03
N SER A 631 -9.66 22.08 -37.26
CA SER A 631 -9.90 21.02 -38.25
C SER A 631 -9.55 21.50 -39.68
N LYS A 632 -9.98 22.70 -40.04
CA LYS A 632 -9.70 23.33 -41.32
C LYS A 632 -8.22 23.64 -41.49
N GLN A 633 -7.60 24.28 -40.51
CA GLN A 633 -6.20 24.67 -40.55
C GLN A 633 -5.24 23.48 -40.66
N LEU A 634 -5.54 22.38 -39.98
CA LEU A 634 -4.73 21.15 -40.01
C LEU A 634 -5.11 20.20 -41.16
N SER A 635 -6.20 20.49 -41.88
CA SER A 635 -6.78 19.59 -42.91
C SER A 635 -7.01 18.18 -42.38
N VAL A 636 -7.61 18.06 -41.20
CA VAL A 636 -7.95 16.79 -40.48
C VAL A 636 -9.46 16.70 -40.25
N SER A 637 -9.97 15.49 -40.02
CA SER A 637 -11.38 15.30 -39.66
C SER A 637 -11.74 15.89 -38.31
N PRO A 638 -13.00 16.30 -38.05
CA PRO A 638 -13.46 16.73 -36.72
C PRO A 638 -13.15 15.67 -35.62
N ALA A 639 -13.37 14.38 -35.91
CA ALA A 639 -13.06 13.29 -34.98
C ALA A 639 -11.54 13.20 -34.64
N THR A 640 -10.66 13.68 -35.55
CA THR A 640 -9.23 13.78 -35.26
C THR A 640 -8.96 14.92 -34.27
N VAL A 641 -9.67 16.06 -34.41
CA VAL A 641 -9.57 17.18 -33.47
C VAL A 641 -10.08 16.79 -32.08
N ASP A 642 -11.17 16.02 -32.02
CA ASP A 642 -11.67 15.51 -30.73
C ASP A 642 -10.61 14.63 -30.03
N ASN A 643 -9.91 13.77 -30.76
CA ASN A 643 -8.81 12.98 -30.20
C ASN A 643 -7.61 13.85 -29.77
N ILE A 644 -7.27 14.89 -30.56
CA ILE A 644 -6.24 15.87 -30.17
C ILE A 644 -6.62 16.56 -28.86
N MET A 645 -7.89 16.95 -28.73
CA MET A 645 -8.39 17.57 -27.50
C MET A 645 -8.33 16.63 -26.31
N ILE A 646 -8.71 15.37 -26.50
CA ILE A 646 -8.60 14.37 -25.44
C ILE A 646 -7.14 14.25 -24.99
N ASP A 647 -6.19 14.13 -25.92
CA ASP A 647 -4.77 14.05 -25.61
C ASP A 647 -4.29 15.34 -24.91
N ALA A 648 -4.64 16.52 -25.43
CA ALA A 648 -4.25 17.81 -24.86
C ALA A 648 -4.75 18.03 -23.43
N VAL A 649 -6.00 17.68 -23.17
CA VAL A 649 -6.60 17.79 -21.81
C VAL A 649 -5.98 16.75 -20.88
N MET A 650 -5.75 15.51 -21.34
CA MET A 650 -5.08 14.47 -20.57
C MET A 650 -3.65 14.84 -20.19
N PHE A 651 -2.96 15.56 -21.08
CA PHE A 651 -1.63 16.09 -20.80
C PHE A 651 -1.64 17.37 -19.94
N GLY A 652 -2.82 17.92 -19.69
CA GLY A 652 -2.96 19.18 -18.97
C GLY A 652 -2.38 20.40 -19.72
N VAL A 653 -2.23 20.31 -21.06
CA VAL A 653 -1.66 21.40 -21.88
C VAL A 653 -2.71 22.25 -22.59
N ALA A 654 -3.98 21.86 -22.58
CA ALA A 654 -5.05 22.67 -23.14
C ALA A 654 -6.33 22.57 -22.31
N GLN A 655 -7.18 23.60 -22.46
CA GLN A 655 -8.54 23.64 -21.92
C GLN A 655 -9.51 24.18 -23.00
N LYS A 656 -10.81 23.89 -22.86
CA LYS A 656 -11.84 24.37 -23.76
C LYS A 656 -12.69 25.41 -23.07
N ASN A 657 -12.67 26.66 -23.56
CA ASN A 657 -13.45 27.77 -23.03
C ASN A 657 -14.45 28.20 -24.10
N ASN A 658 -15.76 28.16 -23.81
CA ASN A 658 -16.83 28.63 -24.73
C ASN A 658 -16.67 28.18 -26.20
N ASN A 659 -16.37 26.90 -26.42
CA ASN A 659 -16.15 26.29 -27.72
C ASN A 659 -14.79 26.60 -28.39
N THR A 660 -13.92 27.40 -27.78
CA THR A 660 -12.55 27.66 -28.22
C THR A 660 -11.57 26.80 -27.44
N ILE A 661 -10.51 26.35 -28.10
CA ILE A 661 -9.41 25.59 -27.55
C ILE A 661 -8.31 26.56 -27.16
N HIS A 662 -8.03 26.62 -25.88
CA HIS A 662 -6.96 27.45 -25.31
C HIS A 662 -5.78 26.55 -24.94
N LEU A 663 -4.58 26.84 -25.41
CA LEU A 663 -3.37 26.14 -25.01
C LEU A 663 -2.75 26.85 -23.80
N ILE A 664 -2.41 26.09 -22.76
CA ILE A 664 -1.92 26.63 -21.48
C ILE A 664 -0.43 27.05 -21.56
N PRO A 665 0.48 26.24 -22.15
CA PRO A 665 1.86 26.64 -22.34
C PRO A 665 1.98 27.88 -23.26
N GLU A 666 2.79 28.83 -22.86
CA GLU A 666 2.99 30.08 -23.59
C GLU A 666 4.08 29.96 -24.68
N SER A 667 4.93 28.95 -24.59
CA SER A 667 6.02 28.72 -25.54
C SER A 667 6.17 27.25 -25.94
N LYS A 668 6.90 27.01 -27.02
CA LYS A 668 7.21 25.66 -27.51
C LYS A 668 8.07 24.90 -26.50
N GLU A 669 9.01 25.60 -25.88
CA GLU A 669 9.89 25.06 -24.85
C GLU A 669 9.13 24.67 -23.60
N ASP A 670 8.20 25.50 -23.15
CA ASP A 670 7.35 25.24 -21.99
C ASP A 670 6.44 24.05 -22.22
N LEU A 671 5.79 23.97 -23.38
CA LEU A 671 4.98 22.82 -23.79
C LEU A 671 5.77 21.51 -23.73
N VAL A 672 6.98 21.50 -24.28
CA VAL A 672 7.82 20.32 -24.28
C VAL A 672 8.27 19.94 -22.88
N LEU A 673 8.64 20.92 -22.06
CA LEU A 673 9.03 20.69 -20.68
C LEU A 673 7.87 20.08 -19.84
N GLN A 674 6.66 20.60 -20.03
CA GLN A 674 5.46 20.06 -19.38
C GLN A 674 5.19 18.60 -19.81
N LEU A 675 5.26 18.32 -21.12
CA LEU A 675 5.10 16.96 -21.64
C LEU A 675 6.22 16.02 -21.17
N GLN A 676 7.47 16.46 -21.16
CA GLN A 676 8.58 15.65 -20.64
C GLN A 676 8.39 15.34 -19.17
N THR A 677 7.99 16.32 -18.36
CA THR A 677 7.72 16.14 -16.92
C THR A 677 6.59 15.14 -16.70
N LEU A 678 5.54 15.22 -17.47
CA LEU A 678 4.40 14.31 -17.41
C LEU A 678 4.79 12.87 -17.81
N PHE A 679 5.47 12.69 -18.95
CA PHE A 679 5.84 11.37 -19.45
C PHE A 679 6.98 10.70 -18.63
N LYS A 680 7.79 11.46 -17.89
CA LYS A 680 8.68 10.90 -16.86
C LYS A 680 7.94 10.18 -15.74
N LYS A 681 6.69 10.55 -15.48
CA LYS A 681 5.78 9.89 -14.53
C LYS A 681 4.98 8.73 -15.15
N HIS A 682 5.19 8.42 -16.43
CA HIS A 682 4.48 7.32 -17.09
C HIS A 682 4.91 5.97 -16.53
N VAL A 683 3.93 5.08 -16.23
CA VAL A 683 4.15 3.74 -15.64
C VAL A 683 5.28 2.99 -16.33
N ILE A 684 5.27 2.93 -17.68
CA ILE A 684 6.30 2.23 -18.45
C ILE A 684 7.67 2.89 -18.33
N TYR A 685 7.74 4.22 -18.32
CA TYR A 685 9.02 4.92 -18.16
C TYR A 685 9.59 4.73 -16.74
N SER A 686 8.74 4.79 -15.73
CA SER A 686 9.11 4.54 -14.33
C SER A 686 9.60 3.11 -14.12
N GLU A 687 8.92 2.13 -14.70
CA GLU A 687 9.30 0.72 -14.67
C GLU A 687 10.66 0.46 -15.33
N LEU A 688 10.89 1.07 -16.51
CA LEU A 688 12.19 1.01 -17.21
C LEU A 688 13.31 1.57 -16.34
N LYS A 689 13.06 2.71 -15.67
CA LYS A 689 14.03 3.37 -14.79
C LYS A 689 14.35 2.55 -13.54
N GLN A 690 13.32 1.98 -12.90
CA GLN A 690 13.49 1.16 -11.68
C GLN A 690 14.30 -0.10 -11.92
N ARG A 691 14.18 -0.71 -13.11
CA ARG A 691 14.93 -1.90 -13.47
C ARG A 691 16.43 -1.66 -13.72
N GLY A 692 16.86 -0.40 -13.80
CA GLY A 692 18.28 -0.02 -13.89
C GLY A 692 19.00 -0.52 -15.13
N VAL A 693 18.29 -0.84 -16.22
CA VAL A 693 18.88 -1.35 -17.46
C VAL A 693 19.45 -0.19 -18.27
N GLU A 694 20.77 -0.13 -18.39
CA GLU A 694 21.47 0.95 -19.10
C GLU A 694 21.09 1.04 -20.59
N SER A 695 20.88 -0.11 -21.25
CA SER A 695 20.49 -0.14 -22.66
C SER A 695 19.69 -1.40 -22.97
N PHE A 696 18.63 -1.26 -23.77
CA PHE A 696 17.71 -2.34 -24.14
C PHE A 696 17.31 -2.22 -25.63
N ASP A 697 16.56 -3.19 -26.13
CA ASP A 697 15.98 -3.16 -27.48
C ASP A 697 14.46 -2.93 -27.44
N TYR A 698 13.85 -2.73 -28.60
CA TYR A 698 12.40 -2.54 -28.68
C TYR A 698 11.60 -3.77 -28.21
N VAL A 699 12.16 -4.99 -28.35
CA VAL A 699 11.50 -6.23 -27.88
C VAL A 699 11.40 -6.25 -26.36
N TYR A 700 12.43 -5.77 -25.68
CA TYR A 700 12.41 -5.61 -24.23
C TYR A 700 11.35 -4.58 -23.79
N PHE A 701 11.26 -3.44 -24.48
CA PHE A 701 10.20 -2.47 -24.23
C PHE A 701 8.80 -3.10 -24.41
N GLN A 702 8.59 -3.89 -25.45
CA GLN A 702 7.32 -4.60 -25.67
C GLN A 702 6.99 -5.56 -24.52
N LYS A 703 7.98 -6.29 -23.99
CA LYS A 703 7.78 -7.20 -22.86
C LYS A 703 7.33 -6.44 -21.60
N ILE A 704 7.97 -5.31 -21.30
CA ILE A 704 7.56 -4.48 -20.16
C ILE A 704 6.15 -3.93 -20.40
N PHE A 705 5.86 -3.41 -21.58
CA PHE A 705 4.52 -2.95 -21.92
C PHE A 705 3.47 -4.05 -21.75
N GLN A 706 3.73 -5.26 -22.24
CA GLN A 706 2.82 -6.38 -22.11
C GLN A 706 2.62 -6.80 -20.64
N SER A 707 3.68 -6.84 -19.84
CA SER A 707 3.55 -7.17 -18.42
C SER A 707 2.74 -6.14 -17.64
N SER A 708 2.90 -4.86 -17.94
CA SER A 708 2.16 -3.77 -17.26
C SER A 708 0.68 -3.70 -17.65
N TYR A 709 0.33 -4.15 -18.89
CA TYR A 709 -1.04 -4.12 -19.42
C TYR A 709 -1.65 -5.52 -19.63
N ASN A 710 -1.22 -6.51 -18.88
CA ASN A 710 -1.64 -7.91 -19.04
C ASN A 710 -3.13 -8.13 -18.74
N ASP A 711 -3.68 -7.37 -17.79
CA ASP A 711 -5.07 -7.49 -17.33
C ASP A 711 -6.10 -6.80 -18.23
N VAL A 712 -5.64 -6.12 -19.27
CA VAL A 712 -6.53 -5.38 -20.19
C VAL A 712 -6.97 -6.30 -21.34
N ASN A 713 -8.27 -6.61 -21.39
CA ASN A 713 -8.85 -7.48 -22.43
C ASN A 713 -8.93 -6.77 -23.78
N ILE A 714 -7.77 -6.52 -24.38
CA ILE A 714 -7.58 -5.88 -25.69
C ILE A 714 -6.94 -6.89 -26.64
N LYS A 715 -7.35 -6.87 -27.92
CA LYS A 715 -6.74 -7.70 -28.96
C LYS A 715 -5.23 -7.40 -29.08
N GLU A 716 -4.40 -8.43 -29.25
CA GLU A 716 -2.94 -8.31 -29.36
C GLU A 716 -2.50 -7.25 -30.37
N LYS A 717 -3.12 -7.19 -31.52
CA LYS A 717 -2.84 -6.18 -32.54
C LYS A 717 -3.07 -4.74 -32.05
N THR A 718 -4.02 -4.53 -31.15
CA THR A 718 -4.30 -3.22 -30.54
C THR A 718 -3.27 -2.89 -29.49
N LYS A 719 -2.82 -3.88 -28.70
CA LYS A 719 -1.71 -3.72 -27.74
C LYS A 719 -0.41 -3.34 -28.44
N GLU A 720 -0.08 -4.01 -29.55
CA GLU A 720 1.09 -3.66 -30.38
C GLU A 720 1.02 -2.21 -30.88
N MET A 721 -0.16 -1.77 -31.32
CA MET A 721 -0.36 -0.40 -31.78
C MET A 721 -0.16 0.61 -30.66
N TYR A 722 -0.69 0.35 -29.47
CA TYR A 722 -0.52 1.21 -28.31
C TYR A 722 0.93 1.25 -27.82
N CYS A 723 1.59 0.10 -27.77
CA CYS A 723 3.01 -0.02 -27.45
C CYS A 723 3.87 0.83 -28.41
N SER A 724 3.63 0.71 -29.71
CA SER A 724 4.35 1.48 -30.74
C SER A 724 4.09 2.99 -30.64
N LYS A 725 2.87 3.41 -30.29
CA LYS A 725 2.55 4.82 -30.06
C LYS A 725 3.32 5.39 -28.88
N LEU A 726 3.22 4.74 -27.72
CA LEU A 726 3.90 5.19 -26.53
C LEU A 726 5.41 5.24 -26.71
N TYR A 727 5.98 4.21 -27.32
CA TYR A 727 7.39 4.20 -27.66
C TYR A 727 7.79 5.40 -28.55
N GLY A 728 6.97 5.70 -29.55
CA GLY A 728 7.16 6.86 -30.41
C GLY A 728 7.08 8.19 -29.68
N TRP A 729 6.20 8.33 -28.69
CA TRP A 729 6.11 9.51 -27.84
C TRP A 729 7.34 9.69 -26.97
N LEU A 730 7.80 8.65 -26.30
CA LEU A 730 8.99 8.70 -25.43
C LEU A 730 10.27 9.04 -26.22
N LEU A 731 10.43 8.47 -27.41
CA LEU A 731 11.55 8.80 -28.31
C LEU A 731 11.50 10.27 -28.77
N ARG A 732 10.33 10.75 -29.15
CA ARG A 732 10.16 12.11 -29.69
C ARG A 732 10.27 13.19 -28.62
N LEU A 733 9.87 12.90 -27.42
CA LEU A 733 10.12 13.77 -26.27
C LEU A 733 11.58 13.76 -25.83
N GLY A 734 12.44 12.93 -26.43
CA GLY A 734 13.84 12.80 -26.05
C GLY A 734 14.05 12.11 -24.70
N LEU A 735 13.05 11.40 -24.20
CA LEU A 735 13.15 10.61 -22.96
C LEU A 735 13.81 9.26 -23.19
N LEU A 736 13.73 8.76 -24.40
CA LEU A 736 14.47 7.61 -24.92
C LEU A 736 15.29 8.04 -26.14
N GLU A 737 16.47 7.45 -26.29
CA GLU A 737 17.32 7.60 -27.48
C GLU A 737 17.57 6.23 -28.09
N GLU A 738 17.37 6.09 -29.40
CA GLU A 738 17.63 4.84 -30.12
C GLU A 738 18.79 5.03 -31.11
N VAL A 739 19.88 4.31 -30.87
CA VAL A 739 21.04 4.29 -31.78
C VAL A 739 21.32 2.83 -32.19
N LYS A 740 21.29 2.56 -33.50
CA LYS A 740 21.54 1.23 -34.09
C LYS A 740 20.70 0.10 -33.46
N GLY A 741 19.42 0.39 -33.12
CA GLY A 741 18.50 -0.58 -32.51
C GLY A 741 18.68 -0.78 -30.98
N ARG A 742 19.63 -0.11 -30.38
CA ARG A 742 19.80 -0.01 -28.93
C ARG A 742 19.13 1.26 -28.41
N VAL A 743 18.36 1.11 -27.35
CA VAL A 743 17.59 2.16 -26.71
C VAL A 743 18.19 2.47 -25.36
N THR A 744 18.40 3.73 -25.04
CA THR A 744 18.86 4.22 -23.74
C THR A 744 17.87 5.21 -23.15
N ILE A 745 17.80 5.27 -21.82
CA ILE A 745 16.98 6.25 -21.11
C ILE A 745 17.77 7.55 -21.01
N VAL A 746 17.19 8.66 -21.43
CA VAL A 746 17.82 9.99 -21.38
C VAL A 746 17.30 10.73 -20.15
N SER A 747 18.18 10.99 -19.18
CA SER A 747 17.83 11.68 -17.91
C SER A 747 17.58 13.18 -18.09
N THR A 748 18.33 13.82 -19.01
CA THR A 748 18.27 15.26 -19.29
C THR A 748 17.97 15.51 -20.77
N ALA A 749 16.70 15.50 -21.15
CA ALA A 749 16.26 15.78 -22.52
C ALA A 749 16.21 17.30 -22.75
N ASN A 750 16.83 17.79 -23.83
CA ASN A 750 16.79 19.19 -24.21
C ASN A 750 15.45 19.54 -24.90
N PRO A 751 14.60 20.43 -24.33
CA PRO A 751 13.33 20.80 -24.94
C PRO A 751 13.45 21.38 -26.34
N LYS A 752 14.50 22.10 -26.64
CA LYS A 752 14.72 22.76 -27.96
C LYS A 752 14.89 21.77 -29.12
N THR A 753 15.29 20.53 -28.84
CA THR A 753 15.48 19.51 -29.91
C THR A 753 14.19 18.81 -30.32
N VAL A 754 13.14 18.87 -29.52
CA VAL A 754 11.89 18.13 -29.74
C VAL A 754 11.09 18.69 -30.93
N PHE A 755 11.01 20.00 -31.09
CA PHE A 755 10.26 20.65 -32.18
C PHE A 755 10.95 20.61 -33.54
N LEU A 756 12.25 20.45 -33.60
CA LEU A 756 13.00 20.27 -34.85
C LEU A 756 12.65 18.92 -35.51
N ASN A 757 12.04 18.00 -34.77
CA ASN A 757 11.65 16.67 -35.20
C ASN A 757 10.11 16.47 -35.24
N THR A 758 9.34 17.42 -35.75
CA THR A 758 7.89 17.29 -36.06
C THR A 758 7.59 16.25 -37.16
N GLN A 759 8.62 15.65 -37.68
CA GLN A 759 8.55 14.58 -38.66
C GLN A 759 7.96 13.31 -38.01
N ARG A 760 6.99 12.70 -38.70
CA ARG A 760 6.42 11.39 -38.29
C ARG A 760 7.54 10.38 -38.11
N THR A 761 7.58 9.68 -36.98
CA THR A 761 8.37 8.46 -36.89
C THR A 761 7.97 7.54 -38.02
N PRO A 762 8.90 7.03 -38.80
CA PRO A 762 8.55 6.03 -39.80
C PRO A 762 7.76 4.94 -39.06
N ARG A 763 6.57 4.62 -39.56
CA ARG A 763 5.89 3.41 -39.05
C ARG A 763 6.90 2.28 -39.15
N ARG A 764 7.29 1.66 -38.05
CA ARG A 764 7.90 0.32 -38.04
C ARG A 764 6.83 -0.66 -38.51
N GLY A 765 6.37 -0.49 -39.69
CA GLY A 765 5.37 -1.33 -40.33
C GLY A 765 5.91 -1.80 -41.63
N LYS A 766 5.89 -3.08 -41.82
CA LYS A 766 5.88 -3.93 -43.05
C LYS A 766 6.82 -3.63 -44.21
N TYR A 767 7.53 -2.48 -44.27
CA TYR A 767 8.32 -2.01 -45.39
C TYR A 767 9.66 -1.39 -44.98
N GLN A 768 10.23 -1.71 -43.86
CA GLN A 768 11.64 -1.44 -43.59
C GLN A 768 12.48 -2.66 -44.03
N TRP A 769 13.40 -2.41 -44.95
CA TRP A 769 14.46 -3.33 -45.33
C TRP A 769 15.41 -3.61 -44.14
N GLY A 770 14.92 -3.72 -42.98
CA GLY A 770 15.72 -3.92 -41.79
C GLY A 770 15.97 -5.38 -41.41
N ASN A 771 15.09 -6.30 -41.77
CA ASN A 771 15.22 -7.69 -41.29
C ASN A 771 14.96 -8.79 -42.36
N THR A 772 14.56 -8.48 -43.58
CA THR A 772 14.29 -9.50 -44.60
C THR A 772 15.16 -9.39 -45.82
N ASN A 773 15.86 -8.29 -46.06
CA ASN A 773 16.69 -8.01 -47.23
C ASN A 773 16.05 -8.48 -48.58
N LEU A 774 14.71 -8.32 -48.73
CA LEU A 774 13.89 -8.85 -49.79
C LEU A 774 13.25 -7.68 -50.58
N PHE A 775 13.43 -7.69 -51.93
CA PHE A 775 12.80 -6.75 -52.84
C PHE A 775 11.90 -7.49 -53.83
N TRP A 776 10.67 -7.04 -54.04
CA TRP A 776 9.67 -7.75 -54.84
C TRP A 776 9.30 -7.05 -56.16
N GLY A 777 10.02 -6.00 -56.53
CA GLY A 777 9.86 -5.35 -57.84
C GLY A 777 8.43 -4.83 -58.11
N GLN A 778 7.82 -4.17 -57.10
CA GLN A 778 6.41 -3.75 -57.17
C GLN A 778 6.11 -2.75 -58.31
N SER A 779 7.14 -2.13 -58.90
CA SER A 779 7.04 -1.20 -60.04
C SER A 779 8.20 -1.45 -61.01
N SER A 780 8.05 -1.04 -62.26
CA SER A 780 9.14 -1.12 -63.24
C SER A 780 10.27 -0.14 -62.90
N PRO A 781 11.54 -0.46 -63.27
CA PRO A 781 12.67 0.45 -63.06
C PRO A 781 12.40 1.87 -63.57
N ASP A 782 11.92 2.00 -64.82
CA ASP A 782 11.63 3.29 -65.47
C ASP A 782 10.66 4.13 -64.65
N LYS A 783 9.60 3.49 -64.11
CA LYS A 783 8.60 4.18 -63.33
C LYS A 783 9.11 4.60 -61.93
N VAL A 784 10.08 3.86 -61.41
CA VAL A 784 10.76 4.21 -60.14
C VAL A 784 11.70 5.40 -60.37
N ILE A 785 12.42 5.42 -61.50
CA ILE A 785 13.29 6.52 -61.88
C ILE A 785 12.48 7.79 -62.10
N ASP A 786 11.40 7.70 -62.84
CA ASP A 786 10.53 8.84 -63.15
C ASP A 786 9.91 9.40 -61.84
N ALA A 787 9.43 8.54 -60.99
CA ALA A 787 8.93 8.97 -59.66
C ALA A 787 10.01 9.68 -58.82
N TYR A 788 11.23 9.14 -58.81
CA TYR A 788 12.34 9.75 -58.08
C TYR A 788 12.70 11.13 -58.68
N ASN A 789 12.81 11.23 -59.99
CA ASN A 789 13.15 12.49 -60.66
C ASN A 789 12.08 13.56 -60.42
N ARG A 790 10.81 13.22 -60.46
CA ARG A 790 9.71 14.14 -60.18
C ARG A 790 9.71 14.61 -58.72
N ILE A 791 10.03 13.73 -57.81
CA ILE A 791 10.17 14.11 -56.38
C ILE A 791 11.34 15.09 -56.19
N VAL A 792 12.46 14.83 -56.91
CA VAL A 792 13.68 15.64 -56.78
C VAL A 792 13.58 16.97 -57.54
N SER A 793 13.07 16.97 -58.75
CA SER A 793 13.08 18.15 -59.62
C SER A 793 11.83 19.03 -59.48
N GLU A 794 10.67 18.41 -59.23
CA GLU A 794 9.40 19.12 -59.27
C GLU A 794 8.81 19.30 -57.87
N GLY A 795 9.36 18.62 -56.85
CA GLY A 795 8.86 18.69 -55.48
C GLY A 795 7.43 18.17 -55.31
N ILE A 796 6.97 17.31 -56.19
CA ILE A 796 5.58 16.83 -56.23
C ILE A 796 5.23 16.06 -54.94
N GLY A 797 4.02 16.29 -54.42
CA GLY A 797 3.49 15.63 -53.22
C GLY A 797 3.04 14.18 -53.46
N TYR A 798 2.84 13.44 -52.38
CA TYR A 798 2.38 12.04 -52.42
C TYR A 798 0.98 11.89 -53.04
N GLY A 799 0.07 12.81 -52.72
CA GLY A 799 -1.30 12.78 -53.23
C GLY A 799 -1.33 12.84 -54.74
N ASP A 800 -0.56 13.75 -55.32
CA ASP A 800 -0.48 13.97 -56.77
C ASP A 800 0.18 12.79 -57.49
N LEU A 801 1.33 12.32 -56.98
CA LEU A 801 1.99 11.14 -57.56
C LEU A 801 1.13 9.89 -57.45
N LYS A 802 0.41 9.72 -56.35
CA LYS A 802 -0.51 8.60 -56.16
C LYS A 802 -1.67 8.64 -57.15
N SER A 803 -2.27 9.82 -57.36
CA SER A 803 -3.35 10.00 -58.36
C SER A 803 -2.90 9.68 -59.78
N GLN A 804 -1.64 9.92 -60.09
CA GLN A 804 -0.99 9.61 -61.36
C GLN A 804 -0.49 8.15 -61.45
N GLY A 805 -0.81 7.30 -60.49
CA GLY A 805 -0.52 5.87 -60.49
C GLY A 805 0.90 5.48 -60.07
N TYR A 806 1.65 6.37 -59.42
CA TYR A 806 3.03 6.09 -58.96
C TYR A 806 3.10 5.45 -57.56
N ARG A 807 2.00 5.05 -56.99
CA ARG A 807 1.96 4.46 -55.63
C ARG A 807 3.01 3.35 -55.43
N ASN A 808 3.08 2.38 -56.33
CA ASN A 808 4.01 1.25 -56.21
C ASN A 808 5.47 1.67 -56.43
N ALA A 809 5.73 2.68 -57.28
CA ALA A 809 7.06 3.25 -57.45
C ALA A 809 7.55 3.97 -56.21
N ILE A 810 6.68 4.73 -55.56
CA ILE A 810 6.96 5.38 -54.27
C ILE A 810 7.24 4.32 -53.20
N GLU A 811 6.45 3.24 -53.13
CA GLU A 811 6.69 2.14 -52.20
C GLU A 811 8.05 1.46 -52.43
N ALA A 812 8.46 1.31 -53.72
CA ALA A 812 9.78 0.79 -54.06
C ALA A 812 10.91 1.74 -53.65
N LEU A 813 10.77 3.05 -53.85
CA LEU A 813 11.74 4.07 -53.41
C LEU A 813 11.87 4.14 -51.88
N VAL A 814 10.77 4.05 -51.17
CA VAL A 814 10.77 3.99 -49.72
C VAL A 814 11.43 2.70 -49.24
N ALA A 815 11.12 1.56 -49.87
CA ALA A 815 11.72 0.27 -49.55
C ALA A 815 13.23 0.26 -49.82
N ALA A 816 13.69 0.87 -50.91
CA ALA A 816 15.11 1.01 -51.21
C ALA A 816 15.85 2.06 -50.37
N GLY A 817 15.16 2.73 -49.43
CA GLY A 817 15.75 3.77 -48.60
C GLY A 817 16.04 5.10 -49.31
N ALA A 818 15.49 5.28 -50.52
CA ALA A 818 15.70 6.48 -51.34
C ALA A 818 15.03 7.73 -50.79
N ILE A 819 13.81 7.54 -50.37
CA ILE A 819 12.95 8.62 -49.85
C ILE A 819 12.26 8.21 -48.56
N THR A 820 11.99 9.18 -47.75
CA THR A 820 11.08 9.03 -46.59
C THR A 820 9.86 9.91 -46.83
N LYS A 821 8.67 9.32 -46.65
CA LYS A 821 7.41 10.03 -46.85
C LYS A 821 6.96 10.71 -45.55
N TYR A 822 6.63 11.99 -45.63
CA TYR A 822 6.11 12.81 -44.54
C TYR A 822 4.79 13.50 -44.96
N GLY A 823 3.65 12.94 -44.55
CA GLY A 823 2.38 13.46 -45.00
C GLY A 823 2.27 13.41 -46.54
N ASP A 824 2.18 14.56 -47.17
CA ASP A 824 2.21 14.71 -48.63
C ASP A 824 3.61 15.00 -49.19
N ALA A 825 4.59 15.34 -48.35
CA ALA A 825 5.96 15.66 -48.75
C ALA A 825 6.89 14.43 -48.70
N PHE A 826 8.01 14.51 -49.44
CA PHE A 826 9.08 13.53 -49.42
C PHE A 826 10.39 14.15 -48.96
N VAL A 827 11.18 13.37 -48.23
CA VAL A 827 12.60 13.69 -47.95
C VAL A 827 13.47 12.69 -48.68
N ILE A 828 14.38 13.20 -49.47
CA ILE A 828 15.33 12.41 -50.24
C ILE A 828 16.45 11.97 -49.29
N ARG A 829 16.78 10.69 -49.29
CA ARG A 829 17.76 10.08 -48.39
C ARG A 829 19.05 9.67 -49.10
N CYS A 830 18.98 9.25 -50.34
CA CYS A 830 20.14 8.88 -51.08
C CYS A 830 19.91 9.11 -52.58
N SER A 831 20.99 9.10 -53.36
CA SER A 831 20.95 9.25 -54.80
C SER A 831 20.33 8.02 -55.46
N LEU A 832 19.89 8.20 -56.73
CA LEU A 832 19.30 7.12 -57.53
C LEU A 832 20.29 5.97 -57.76
N GLU A 833 21.57 6.27 -57.92
CA GLU A 833 22.66 5.30 -58.02
C GLU A 833 22.74 4.41 -56.74
N GLN A 834 22.67 5.03 -55.58
CA GLN A 834 22.66 4.27 -54.31
C GLN A 834 21.40 3.42 -54.13
N VAL A 835 20.26 3.86 -54.71
CA VAL A 835 19.02 3.06 -54.76
C VAL A 835 19.24 1.77 -55.53
N PHE A 836 19.86 1.86 -56.71
CA PHE A 836 20.12 0.67 -57.54
C PHE A 836 21.10 -0.26 -56.85
N LYS A 837 22.12 0.27 -56.20
CA LYS A 837 23.06 -0.52 -55.39
C LYS A 837 22.34 -1.25 -54.28
N ASN A 838 21.48 -0.56 -53.58
CA ASN A 838 20.70 -1.18 -52.48
C ASN A 838 19.78 -2.29 -52.99
N ILE A 839 19.11 -2.09 -54.11
CA ILE A 839 18.24 -3.10 -54.73
C ILE A 839 19.06 -4.30 -55.20
N LYS A 840 20.23 -4.09 -55.82
CA LYS A 840 21.13 -5.15 -56.30
C LYS A 840 21.60 -6.07 -55.17
N GLU A 841 21.81 -5.52 -53.96
CA GLU A 841 22.30 -6.27 -52.81
C GLU A 841 21.22 -7.14 -52.15
N THR A 842 19.95 -7.03 -52.53
CA THR A 842 18.88 -7.81 -51.90
C THR A 842 18.95 -9.30 -52.27
N GLU A 843 18.54 -10.14 -51.31
CA GLU A 843 18.55 -11.59 -51.46
C GLU A 843 17.68 -12.07 -52.63
N THR A 844 16.54 -11.40 -52.86
CA THR A 844 15.64 -11.75 -53.95
C THR A 844 16.27 -11.45 -55.33
N ILE A 845 16.96 -10.31 -55.49
CA ILE A 845 17.65 -9.97 -56.73
C ILE A 845 18.88 -10.87 -56.93
N LYS A 846 19.71 -11.09 -55.93
CA LYS A 846 20.86 -12.02 -55.99
C LYS A 846 20.43 -13.44 -56.36
N PHE A 847 19.36 -13.94 -55.74
CA PHE A 847 18.81 -15.26 -56.06
C PHE A 847 18.32 -15.32 -57.50
N ALA A 848 17.54 -14.32 -57.94
CA ALA A 848 17.01 -14.27 -59.27
C ALA A 848 18.14 -14.13 -60.32
N GLN A 849 19.17 -13.31 -60.03
CA GLN A 849 20.33 -13.15 -60.91
C GLN A 849 21.04 -14.50 -61.12
N LYS A 850 21.34 -15.24 -60.04
CA LYS A 850 21.92 -16.57 -60.10
C LYS A 850 21.04 -17.53 -60.94
N LYS A 851 19.72 -17.50 -60.74
CA LYS A 851 18.80 -18.36 -61.49
C LYS A 851 18.71 -17.99 -62.99
N MET A 852 18.87 -16.73 -63.33
CA MET A 852 18.93 -16.28 -64.75
C MET A 852 20.28 -16.60 -65.38
N GLU A 853 21.37 -16.73 -64.66
CA GLU A 853 22.67 -17.22 -65.12
C GLU A 853 22.60 -18.73 -65.40
N GLU A 854 21.91 -19.50 -64.49
CA GLU A 854 21.70 -20.94 -64.68
C GLU A 854 20.72 -21.26 -65.84
N LEU A 855 19.72 -20.45 -66.04
CA LEU A 855 18.62 -20.60 -67.02
C LEU A 855 18.32 -19.24 -67.70
N PRO A 856 19.06 -18.88 -68.79
CA PRO A 856 18.95 -17.57 -69.44
C PRO A 856 17.55 -17.19 -69.98
N GLU A 857 16.76 -18.21 -70.37
CA GLU A 857 15.40 -18.04 -70.94
C GLU A 857 14.29 -18.37 -69.93
N ILE A 858 14.54 -18.21 -68.62
CA ILE A 858 13.55 -18.54 -67.59
C ILE A 858 12.28 -17.71 -67.75
N LYS A 859 11.13 -18.38 -67.80
CA LYS A 859 9.82 -17.74 -67.85
C LYS A 859 9.40 -17.10 -66.55
N SER A 860 8.57 -16.06 -66.65
CA SER A 860 8.09 -15.31 -65.49
C SER A 860 7.35 -16.17 -64.47
N GLU A 861 6.59 -17.16 -64.91
CA GLU A 861 5.87 -18.10 -64.03
C GLU A 861 6.84 -19.02 -63.27
N SER A 862 7.83 -19.57 -63.95
CA SER A 862 8.86 -20.42 -63.34
C SER A 862 9.72 -19.66 -62.35
N MET A 863 10.11 -18.43 -62.68
CA MET A 863 10.81 -17.55 -61.71
C MET A 863 9.94 -17.27 -60.46
N GLY A 864 8.66 -17.02 -60.64
CA GLY A 864 7.73 -16.79 -59.53
C GLY A 864 7.58 -17.98 -58.61
N ILE A 865 7.54 -19.20 -59.16
CA ILE A 865 7.50 -20.46 -58.37
C ILE A 865 8.79 -20.63 -57.58
N LEU A 866 9.95 -20.45 -58.20
CA LEU A 866 11.26 -20.54 -57.56
C LEU A 866 11.43 -19.51 -56.42
N LEU A 867 10.93 -18.29 -56.59
CA LEU A 867 10.93 -17.24 -55.58
C LEU A 867 9.97 -17.59 -54.43
N GLU A 868 8.82 -18.18 -54.72
CA GLU A 868 7.85 -18.61 -53.71
C GLU A 868 8.45 -19.72 -52.82
N GLU A 869 9.06 -20.72 -53.43
CA GLU A 869 9.72 -21.84 -52.73
C GLU A 869 10.90 -21.35 -51.85
N GLN A 870 11.81 -20.56 -52.46
CA GLN A 870 13.03 -20.09 -51.81
C GLN A 870 12.72 -19.22 -50.57
N PHE A 871 11.70 -18.36 -50.66
CA PHE A 871 11.36 -17.39 -49.63
C PHE A 871 10.10 -17.73 -48.84
N SER A 872 9.65 -18.99 -48.86
CA SER A 872 8.51 -19.54 -48.11
C SER A 872 7.25 -18.66 -48.21
N ARG A 873 6.89 -18.26 -49.45
CA ARG A 873 5.72 -17.46 -49.76
C ARG A 873 4.55 -18.36 -50.19
N LYS A 874 3.32 -17.86 -50.13
CA LYS A 874 2.13 -18.49 -50.69
C LYS A 874 1.47 -17.51 -51.66
N TRP A 875 1.62 -17.74 -52.95
CA TRP A 875 1.10 -16.91 -54.00
C TRP A 875 0.07 -17.64 -54.87
N THR A 876 -0.86 -16.88 -55.46
CA THR A 876 -1.70 -17.39 -56.51
C THR A 876 -0.87 -17.46 -57.83
N PRO A 877 -1.26 -18.31 -58.80
CA PRO A 877 -0.55 -18.38 -60.09
C PRO A 877 -0.40 -17.02 -60.77
N ALA A 878 -1.44 -16.17 -60.68
CA ALA A 878 -1.36 -14.79 -61.21
C ALA A 878 -0.31 -13.94 -60.47
N SER A 879 -0.14 -14.13 -59.16
CA SER A 879 0.85 -13.43 -58.36
C SER A 879 2.26 -13.94 -58.62
N GLN A 880 2.46 -15.26 -58.80
CA GLN A 880 3.72 -15.87 -59.18
C GLN A 880 4.23 -15.26 -60.52
N LYS A 881 3.37 -15.24 -61.56
CA LYS A 881 3.68 -14.63 -62.87
C LYS A 881 4.03 -13.16 -62.73
N ARG A 882 3.26 -12.40 -61.94
CA ARG A 882 3.48 -10.97 -61.74
C ARG A 882 4.81 -10.66 -61.04
N TYR A 883 5.12 -11.34 -59.91
CA TYR A 883 6.36 -11.12 -59.20
C TYR A 883 7.58 -11.66 -59.96
N GLY A 884 7.49 -12.82 -60.61
CA GLY A 884 8.56 -13.33 -61.47
C GLY A 884 8.90 -12.38 -62.57
N ASN A 885 7.88 -11.83 -63.29
CA ASN A 885 8.09 -10.86 -64.33
C ASN A 885 8.75 -9.56 -63.82
N ALA A 886 8.28 -9.06 -62.69
CA ALA A 886 8.83 -7.85 -62.07
C ALA A 886 10.31 -8.02 -61.71
N ILE A 887 10.66 -9.13 -61.05
CA ILE A 887 12.05 -9.41 -60.66
C ILE A 887 12.96 -9.63 -61.87
N ILE A 888 12.52 -10.36 -62.88
CA ILE A 888 13.29 -10.54 -64.16
C ILE A 888 13.59 -9.17 -64.83
N ARG A 889 12.62 -8.27 -64.89
CA ARG A 889 12.82 -6.91 -65.43
C ARG A 889 13.86 -6.13 -64.61
N TRP A 890 13.81 -6.21 -63.27
CA TRP A 890 14.78 -5.55 -62.41
C TRP A 890 16.19 -6.13 -62.59
N VAL A 891 16.36 -7.44 -62.64
CA VAL A 891 17.67 -8.07 -62.87
C VAL A 891 18.25 -7.67 -64.23
N LYS A 892 17.44 -7.69 -65.33
CA LYS A 892 17.88 -7.26 -66.66
C LYS A 892 18.31 -5.80 -66.68
N TYR A 893 17.57 -4.93 -66.02
CA TYR A 893 17.89 -3.50 -65.93
C TYR A 893 19.20 -3.26 -65.16
N LEU A 894 19.37 -3.90 -63.95
CA LEU A 894 20.56 -3.77 -63.12
C LEU A 894 21.82 -4.35 -63.79
N ASN A 895 21.69 -5.42 -64.56
CA ASN A 895 22.78 -5.99 -65.33
C ASN A 895 23.18 -5.09 -66.49
N GLY A 896 22.24 -4.41 -67.16
CA GLY A 896 22.51 -3.42 -68.20
C GLY A 896 23.29 -2.19 -67.71
N LEU A 897 23.04 -1.74 -66.46
CA LEU A 897 23.81 -0.66 -65.80
C LEU A 897 25.25 -1.02 -65.52
N THR A 898 25.57 -2.31 -65.36
CA THR A 898 26.92 -2.80 -65.09
C THR A 898 27.80 -2.95 -66.32
N GLN A 899 27.20 -2.85 -67.55
CA GLN A 899 27.89 -2.93 -68.78
C GLN A 899 28.14 -1.56 -69.52
N MET A 900 27.58 -0.48 -68.89
CA MET A 900 27.89 0.92 -69.17
C MET A 900 28.91 1.44 -68.13
#